data_2b9800074075c71ece4a53f66c41e52f
#
_entry.id   2b9800074075c71ece4a53f66c41e52f
#
_cell.length_a   1.000
_cell.length_b   1.000
_cell.length_c   1.000
_cell.angle_alpha   90.00
_cell.angle_beta   90.00
_cell.angle_gamma   90.00
#
_symmetry.space_group_name_H-M   'P 1'
#
loop_
_entity.id
_entity.type
_entity.pdbx_description
1 polymer ?
#
loop_
_entity_poly.entity_id
_entity_poly.type
_entity_poly.pdbx_seq_one_letter_code
_entity_poly.pdbx_strand_id
1 'polypeptide(L)'
;MSNQKRLFLLDAFALIFRGYYAFIKNPRINSKGMDTSAIMGFTNSLLDVIKREKPDHLAVCFDKGGSVSRTAMFTDYKANRDETPEAIRIAVPYIQEILKAMHIPVIEKAGFEADDIIGTLAKQAEKEDFKVFMVTPDKDFAQLVSENIFMYRPARMGNGIEIWGIPEVKAKFEIERPEQVIDYLGMMGDAVDNIPGLPGVGDKTAKKFLKEYGSMEALLENTHEIKGKLKEKIEANKELGLLSKELATILLDVPVTFEADSYALTSPDEQAVSALFEELEFRRMAENFKKIFGAPTANLETPKEKAPSQPSQEGQQFDLFAAPGSGTITESSVDNKKNLKTNDHWYQHVNSTLASAQLLKELLQQKSVCFDTETTSLNALEAELVGIAFSWNKGKGYYLALPEDKTEVLEILDPFKAFFEHPEIEKIGHNLKYDLKVLRNYDIHVKAPLFDTMIAHYLINPDMRHNMDILAETYLNYSAQSITELIGKKGKNQGTMREVSLEQQTEYAVEDADITLQLKEYFHEEMSTAKTLELYQKVELPLVSVLTNMECEGINLDVSFLKSLSVTLAEDIQKLEAAIFEVAGENFNLASPKQLGLILFDKLKLVDKPKKTKTGQYSTAEDVLSYLAKDHPIISDILDWRSLQKLQNTYVDALPNEINPKTGRVHTIYNQAVAATGRLSSNNPNLQNIPIRTERGQQVRKAFIPRDENHVLMA
;
A
#
# COMPACT_ATOMS: atom_id res chain seq x y z
N MET A 1 35.83 3.62 17.83
CA MET A 1 34.54 3.73 18.50
C MET A 1 33.89 2.35 18.40
N SER A 2 33.47 1.74 19.50
CA SER A 2 32.80 0.44 19.46
C SER A 2 31.52 0.57 18.66
N ASN A 3 31.30 -0.33 17.72
CA ASN A 3 30.05 -0.40 16.96
C ASN A 3 28.93 -0.72 17.95
N GLN A 4 28.08 0.25 18.31
CA GLN A 4 27.01 0.08 19.29
C GLN A 4 26.06 -1.01 18.79
N LYS A 5 25.82 -2.04 19.58
CA LYS A 5 24.95 -3.17 19.22
C LYS A 5 23.50 -2.72 19.05
N ARG A 6 22.80 -3.28 18.06
CA ARG A 6 21.41 -2.93 17.74
C ARG A 6 20.47 -4.04 18.16
N LEU A 7 19.46 -3.68 18.97
CA LEU A 7 18.39 -4.55 19.40
C LEU A 7 17.07 -4.16 18.73
N PHE A 8 16.37 -5.11 18.13
CA PHE A 8 15.04 -4.94 17.57
C PHE A 8 14.02 -5.71 18.42
N LEU A 9 13.05 -5.00 19.00
CA LEU A 9 11.95 -5.55 19.77
C LEU A 9 10.65 -5.40 18.95
N LEU A 10 10.06 -6.53 18.55
CA LEU A 10 8.88 -6.56 17.71
C LEU A 10 7.61 -6.74 18.55
N ASP A 11 6.63 -5.90 18.33
CA ASP A 11 5.27 -6.05 18.84
C ASP A 11 4.51 -7.08 17.98
N ALA A 12 4.30 -8.28 18.54
CA ALA A 12 3.74 -9.41 17.81
C ALA A 12 2.32 -9.11 17.31
N PHE A 13 1.40 -8.72 18.20
CA PHE A 13 0.01 -8.55 17.82
C PHE A 13 -0.21 -7.38 16.89
N ALA A 14 0.51 -6.28 17.06
CA ALA A 14 0.42 -5.15 16.13
C ALA A 14 0.82 -5.56 14.71
N LEU A 15 1.84 -6.41 14.54
CA LEU A 15 2.27 -6.92 13.23
C LEU A 15 1.34 -8.01 12.69
N ILE A 16 0.82 -8.91 13.55
CA ILE A 16 -0.13 -9.97 13.18
C ILE A 16 -1.45 -9.35 12.69
N PHE A 17 -2.05 -8.45 13.47
CA PHE A 17 -3.27 -7.74 13.08
C PHE A 17 -3.06 -6.94 11.78
N ARG A 18 -1.93 -6.28 11.65
CA ARG A 18 -1.58 -5.57 10.43
C ARG A 18 -1.54 -6.52 9.23
N GLY A 19 -0.90 -7.68 9.36
CA GLY A 19 -0.87 -8.73 8.34
C GLY A 19 -2.27 -9.22 7.97
N TYR A 20 -3.08 -9.53 8.96
CA TYR A 20 -4.46 -9.96 8.77
C TYR A 20 -5.30 -8.92 8.02
N TYR A 21 -5.30 -7.66 8.47
CA TYR A 21 -6.10 -6.61 7.84
C TYR A 21 -5.61 -6.21 6.45
N ALA A 22 -4.33 -6.42 6.13
CA ALA A 22 -3.81 -6.20 4.78
C ALA A 22 -4.48 -7.12 3.75
N PHE A 23 -4.84 -8.34 4.15
CA PHE A 23 -5.46 -9.34 3.30
C PHE A 23 -6.96 -9.55 3.53
N ILE A 24 -7.61 -8.79 4.42
CA ILE A 24 -9.01 -9.02 4.81
C ILE A 24 -10.00 -9.05 3.63
N LYS A 25 -9.71 -8.33 2.55
CA LYS A 25 -10.53 -8.31 1.32
C LYS A 25 -10.22 -9.46 0.36
N ASN A 26 -9.06 -10.09 0.50
CA ASN A 26 -8.60 -11.19 -0.33
C ASN A 26 -7.72 -12.12 0.52
N PRO A 27 -8.32 -12.91 1.42
CA PRO A 27 -7.60 -13.78 2.34
C PRO A 27 -6.73 -14.82 1.62
N ARG A 28 -5.60 -15.12 2.18
CA ARG A 28 -4.68 -16.16 1.69
C ARG A 28 -5.07 -17.50 2.29
N ILE A 29 -5.88 -18.25 1.56
CA ILE A 29 -6.35 -19.56 1.99
C ILE A 29 -5.46 -20.62 1.34
N ASN A 30 -4.85 -21.51 2.15
CA ASN A 30 -4.09 -22.64 1.64
C ASN A 30 -4.99 -23.76 1.14
N SER A 31 -4.43 -24.82 0.55
CA SER A 31 -5.19 -25.98 0.00
C SER A 31 -6.00 -26.74 1.06
N LYS A 32 -5.62 -26.61 2.34
CA LYS A 32 -6.33 -27.19 3.49
C LYS A 32 -7.48 -26.32 4.00
N GLY A 33 -7.76 -25.16 3.37
CA GLY A 33 -8.83 -24.24 3.75
C GLY A 33 -8.48 -23.30 4.91
N MET A 34 -7.22 -23.26 5.35
CA MET A 34 -6.76 -22.39 6.43
C MET A 34 -6.40 -20.99 5.91
N ASP A 35 -6.89 -19.95 6.58
CA ASP A 35 -6.47 -18.56 6.32
C ASP A 35 -5.07 -18.31 6.90
N THR A 36 -4.08 -18.19 6.01
CA THR A 36 -2.67 -17.96 6.34
C THR A 36 -2.26 -16.50 6.27
N SER A 37 -3.19 -15.58 6.03
CA SER A 37 -2.93 -14.15 5.81
C SER A 37 -2.13 -13.50 6.93
N ALA A 38 -2.52 -13.76 8.18
CA ALA A 38 -1.86 -13.20 9.37
C ALA A 38 -0.43 -13.74 9.51
N ILE A 39 -0.23 -15.04 9.30
CA ILE A 39 1.10 -15.70 9.35
C ILE A 39 2.00 -15.11 8.28
N MET A 40 1.50 -15.02 7.05
CA MET A 40 2.24 -14.47 5.92
C MET A 40 2.64 -13.01 6.15
N GLY A 41 1.72 -12.18 6.62
CA GLY A 41 1.97 -10.77 6.84
C GLY A 41 2.98 -10.51 7.97
N PHE A 42 2.88 -11.25 9.07
CA PHE A 42 3.86 -11.20 10.16
C PHE A 42 5.25 -11.65 9.71
N THR A 43 5.33 -12.83 9.08
CA THR A 43 6.62 -13.44 8.67
C THR A 43 7.31 -12.59 7.60
N ASN A 44 6.58 -12.00 6.65
CA ASN A 44 7.14 -11.05 5.70
C ASN A 44 7.73 -9.82 6.41
N SER A 45 7.03 -9.26 7.40
CA SER A 45 7.53 -8.10 8.16
C SER A 45 8.80 -8.44 8.94
N LEU A 46 8.85 -9.62 9.54
CA LEU A 46 10.02 -10.13 10.26
C LEU A 46 11.23 -10.31 9.32
N LEU A 47 11.04 -11.01 8.20
CA LEU A 47 12.11 -11.24 7.22
C LEU A 47 12.60 -9.95 6.58
N ASP A 48 11.71 -8.97 6.37
CA ASP A 48 12.07 -7.65 5.85
C ASP A 48 12.97 -6.90 6.84
N VAL A 49 12.62 -6.88 8.13
CA VAL A 49 13.47 -6.28 9.18
C VAL A 49 14.84 -6.95 9.21
N ILE A 50 14.91 -8.29 9.21
CA ILE A 50 16.18 -9.02 9.26
C ILE A 50 17.04 -8.73 8.01
N LYS A 51 16.44 -8.74 6.83
CA LYS A 51 17.14 -8.52 5.56
C LYS A 51 17.70 -7.10 5.45
N ARG A 52 16.89 -6.10 5.81
CA ARG A 52 17.24 -4.67 5.66
C ARG A 52 18.19 -4.21 6.74
N GLU A 53 17.82 -4.50 7.98
CA GLU A 53 18.51 -3.90 9.13
C GLU A 53 19.67 -4.75 9.62
N LYS A 54 19.70 -6.06 9.30
CA LYS A 54 20.72 -7.00 9.79
C LYS A 54 20.98 -6.80 11.29
N PRO A 55 19.95 -6.98 12.14
CA PRO A 55 20.04 -6.72 13.58
C PRO A 55 21.07 -7.63 14.25
N ASP A 56 21.80 -7.10 15.26
CA ASP A 56 22.66 -7.93 16.09
C ASP A 56 21.83 -8.79 17.06
N HIS A 57 20.74 -8.20 17.58
CA HIS A 57 19.86 -8.80 18.57
C HIS A 57 18.40 -8.55 18.17
N LEU A 58 17.54 -9.53 18.39
CA LEU A 58 16.12 -9.46 18.02
C LEU A 58 15.27 -10.31 18.95
N ALA A 59 14.10 -9.82 19.36
CA ALA A 59 13.08 -10.57 20.07
C ALA A 59 11.67 -10.15 19.64
N VAL A 60 10.70 -11.03 19.87
CA VAL A 60 9.28 -10.77 19.60
C VAL A 60 8.49 -10.88 20.90
N CYS A 61 7.75 -9.82 21.23
CA CYS A 61 6.98 -9.72 22.47
C CYS A 61 5.49 -9.95 22.17
N PHE A 62 4.87 -10.83 22.97
CA PHE A 62 3.46 -11.21 22.87
C PHE A 62 2.68 -10.78 24.11
N ASP A 63 1.43 -10.34 23.90
CA ASP A 63 0.46 -10.20 25.00
C ASP A 63 0.04 -11.58 25.51
N LYS A 64 -0.02 -11.71 26.83
CA LYS A 64 -0.51 -12.93 27.49
C LYS A 64 -1.60 -12.60 28.52
N GLY A 65 -2.82 -12.51 28.03
CA GLY A 65 -3.99 -12.34 28.90
C GLY A 65 -4.35 -10.90 29.28
N GLY A 66 -3.74 -9.89 28.62
CA GLY A 66 -4.00 -8.47 28.87
C GLY A 66 -3.41 -7.92 30.16
N SER A 67 -3.62 -6.61 30.44
CA SER A 67 -3.12 -5.93 31.65
C SER A 67 -4.06 -6.14 32.82
N VAL A 68 -3.59 -6.84 33.84
CA VAL A 68 -4.34 -7.04 35.09
C VAL A 68 -4.48 -5.72 35.83
N SER A 69 -3.42 -4.91 35.93
CA SER A 69 -3.42 -3.62 36.62
C SER A 69 -4.38 -2.61 35.98
N ARG A 70 -4.32 -2.41 34.66
CA ARG A 70 -5.19 -1.45 33.96
C ARG A 70 -6.66 -1.88 34.04
N THR A 71 -6.96 -3.18 33.92
CA THR A 71 -8.34 -3.69 34.03
C THR A 71 -8.86 -3.54 35.50
N ALA A 72 -8.00 -3.66 36.49
CA ALA A 72 -8.38 -3.42 37.90
C ALA A 72 -8.63 -1.93 38.19
N MET A 73 -7.88 -1.00 37.56
CA MET A 73 -8.06 0.44 37.67
C MET A 73 -9.29 0.93 36.92
N PHE A 74 -9.56 0.36 35.76
CA PHE A 74 -10.67 0.76 34.89
C PHE A 74 -11.28 -0.46 34.19
N THR A 75 -12.43 -0.92 34.69
CA THR A 75 -13.10 -2.15 34.22
C THR A 75 -13.43 -2.13 32.74
N ASP A 76 -13.69 -0.92 32.19
CA ASP A 76 -14.02 -0.74 30.78
C ASP A 76 -12.77 -0.62 29.87
N TYR A 77 -11.55 -0.75 30.41
CA TYR A 77 -10.32 -0.74 29.63
C TYR A 77 -10.35 -1.84 28.57
N LYS A 78 -10.20 -1.46 27.30
CA LYS A 78 -10.27 -2.35 26.12
C LYS A 78 -11.59 -3.16 25.99
N ALA A 79 -12.64 -2.83 26.75
CA ALA A 79 -13.93 -3.54 26.72
C ALA A 79 -14.67 -3.41 25.37
N ASN A 80 -14.30 -2.44 24.55
CA ASN A 80 -14.84 -2.21 23.21
C ASN A 80 -14.12 -3.02 22.11
N ARG A 81 -13.07 -3.78 22.46
CA ARG A 81 -12.37 -4.64 21.49
C ARG A 81 -13.22 -5.87 21.17
N ASP A 82 -13.34 -6.17 19.87
CA ASP A 82 -13.98 -7.41 19.42
C ASP A 82 -13.16 -8.64 19.85
N GLU A 83 -13.80 -9.80 19.86
CA GLU A 83 -13.08 -11.07 19.97
C GLU A 83 -12.02 -11.19 18.87
N THR A 84 -10.85 -11.72 19.25
CA THR A 84 -9.76 -11.97 18.29
C THR A 84 -10.27 -12.87 17.16
N PRO A 85 -10.15 -12.46 15.89
CA PRO A 85 -10.56 -13.27 14.74
C PRO A 85 -9.96 -14.68 14.78
N GLU A 86 -10.74 -15.68 14.37
CA GLU A 86 -10.30 -17.08 14.37
C GLU A 86 -8.99 -17.29 13.60
N ALA A 87 -8.86 -16.63 12.45
CA ALA A 87 -7.62 -16.69 11.65
C ALA A 87 -6.39 -16.19 12.41
N ILE A 88 -6.53 -15.20 13.30
CA ILE A 88 -5.43 -14.73 14.16
C ILE A 88 -5.15 -15.74 15.28
N ARG A 89 -6.20 -16.33 15.87
CA ARG A 89 -6.02 -17.37 16.92
C ARG A 89 -5.29 -18.59 16.37
N ILE A 90 -5.56 -18.98 15.13
CA ILE A 90 -4.85 -20.04 14.41
C ILE A 90 -3.42 -19.63 14.07
N ALA A 91 -3.21 -18.36 13.69
CA ALA A 91 -1.90 -17.87 13.26
C ALA A 91 -0.85 -17.81 14.39
N VAL A 92 -1.25 -17.49 15.64
CA VAL A 92 -0.32 -17.29 16.76
C VAL A 92 0.57 -18.52 17.01
N PRO A 93 0.06 -19.76 17.13
CA PRO A 93 0.90 -20.94 17.31
C PRO A 93 1.91 -21.14 16.16
N TYR A 94 1.47 -20.99 14.91
CA TYR A 94 2.37 -21.13 13.77
C TYR A 94 3.48 -20.08 13.75
N ILE A 95 3.16 -18.84 14.11
CA ILE A 95 4.15 -17.77 14.22
C ILE A 95 5.17 -18.09 15.31
N GLN A 96 4.72 -18.59 16.47
CA GLN A 96 5.62 -19.00 17.56
C GLN A 96 6.52 -20.17 17.14
N GLU A 97 6.01 -21.14 16.38
CA GLU A 97 6.81 -22.24 15.82
C GLU A 97 7.85 -21.75 14.81
N ILE A 98 7.48 -20.80 13.92
CA ILE A 98 8.41 -20.16 12.99
C ILE A 98 9.52 -19.44 13.76
N LEU A 99 9.17 -18.63 14.76
CA LEU A 99 10.15 -17.91 15.60
C LEU A 99 11.09 -18.86 16.32
N LYS A 100 10.56 -19.97 16.86
CA LYS A 100 11.36 -21.03 17.50
C LYS A 100 12.33 -21.69 16.52
N ALA A 101 11.86 -22.02 15.32
CA ALA A 101 12.70 -22.58 14.26
C ALA A 101 13.76 -21.60 13.75
N MET A 102 13.46 -20.29 13.83
CA MET A 102 14.41 -19.23 13.52
C MET A 102 15.34 -18.86 14.67
N HIS A 103 15.26 -19.54 15.82
CA HIS A 103 15.99 -19.22 17.05
C HIS A 103 15.78 -17.78 17.56
N ILE A 104 14.59 -17.22 17.31
CA ILE A 104 14.22 -15.89 17.76
C ILE A 104 13.44 -16.02 19.07
N PRO A 105 13.87 -15.36 20.17
CA PRO A 105 13.19 -15.45 21.44
C PRO A 105 11.80 -14.82 21.39
N VAL A 106 10.84 -15.55 21.96
CA VAL A 106 9.46 -15.12 22.20
C VAL A 106 9.35 -14.73 23.67
N ILE A 107 9.04 -13.46 23.92
CA ILE A 107 8.91 -12.94 25.27
C ILE A 107 7.43 -12.68 25.56
N GLU A 108 6.93 -13.26 26.63
CA GLU A 108 5.57 -13.07 27.14
C GLU A 108 5.54 -13.10 28.65
N LYS A 109 4.67 -12.29 29.26
CA LYS A 109 4.49 -12.27 30.71
C LYS A 109 3.00 -12.15 31.05
N ALA A 110 2.47 -13.11 31.80
CA ALA A 110 1.07 -13.07 32.21
C ALA A 110 0.77 -11.83 33.06
N GLY A 111 -0.32 -11.13 32.72
CA GLY A 111 -0.77 -9.92 33.43
C GLY A 111 -0.16 -8.62 32.94
N PHE A 112 0.73 -8.66 31.95
CA PHE A 112 1.34 -7.50 31.29
C PHE A 112 1.11 -7.54 29.79
N GLU A 113 1.07 -6.39 29.17
CA GLU A 113 0.91 -6.23 27.71
C GLU A 113 2.29 -6.21 27.01
N ALA A 114 2.30 -6.44 25.70
CA ALA A 114 3.55 -6.44 24.93
C ALA A 114 4.28 -5.09 24.99
N ASP A 115 3.52 -3.97 25.05
CA ASP A 115 4.06 -2.63 25.19
C ASP A 115 4.84 -2.43 26.50
N ASP A 116 4.32 -2.96 27.63
CA ASP A 116 5.00 -2.93 28.94
C ASP A 116 6.29 -3.75 28.90
N ILE A 117 6.24 -4.94 28.28
CA ILE A 117 7.41 -5.82 28.12
C ILE A 117 8.49 -5.14 27.27
N ILE A 118 8.09 -4.60 26.10
CA ILE A 118 9.00 -3.91 25.19
C ILE A 118 9.61 -2.68 25.87
N GLY A 119 8.79 -1.87 26.54
CA GLY A 119 9.25 -0.68 27.26
C GLY A 119 10.28 -1.01 28.35
N THR A 120 9.99 -2.04 29.14
CA THR A 120 10.90 -2.51 30.19
C THR A 120 12.23 -2.98 29.61
N LEU A 121 12.20 -3.86 28.58
CA LEU A 121 13.39 -4.39 27.93
C LEU A 121 14.18 -3.29 27.20
N ALA A 122 13.52 -2.36 26.54
CA ALA A 122 14.15 -1.24 25.87
C ALA A 122 14.95 -0.37 26.85
N LYS A 123 14.36 -0.06 28.01
CA LYS A 123 15.04 0.72 29.06
C LYS A 123 16.16 -0.04 29.76
N GLN A 124 16.09 -1.37 29.85
CA GLN A 124 17.19 -2.18 30.37
C GLN A 124 18.35 -2.24 29.36
N ALA A 125 18.04 -2.50 28.08
CA ALA A 125 19.04 -2.56 27.01
C ALA A 125 19.74 -1.21 26.77
N GLU A 126 19.01 -0.09 26.89
CA GLU A 126 19.58 1.27 26.84
C GLU A 126 20.68 1.48 27.87
N LYS A 127 20.50 0.94 29.09
CA LYS A 127 21.52 1.01 30.18
C LYS A 127 22.76 0.18 29.86
N GLU A 128 22.64 -0.82 28.99
CA GLU A 128 23.74 -1.66 28.52
C GLU A 128 24.34 -1.17 27.19
N ASP A 129 24.11 0.10 26.85
CA ASP A 129 24.64 0.77 25.65
C ASP A 129 24.15 0.17 24.31
N PHE A 130 22.92 -0.39 24.30
CA PHE A 130 22.28 -0.82 23.05
C PHE A 130 21.52 0.32 22.38
N LYS A 131 21.55 0.33 21.03
CA LYS A 131 20.62 1.10 20.22
C LYS A 131 19.36 0.26 19.98
N VAL A 132 18.23 0.69 20.52
CA VAL A 132 17.01 -0.11 20.55
C VAL A 132 16.01 0.42 19.52
N PHE A 133 15.42 -0.48 18.74
CA PHE A 133 14.37 -0.20 17.76
C PHE A 133 13.10 -0.97 18.17
N MET A 134 12.07 -0.26 18.55
CA MET A 134 10.75 -0.81 18.85
C MET A 134 9.95 -0.90 17.55
N VAL A 135 9.73 -2.12 17.04
CA VAL A 135 9.07 -2.38 15.74
C VAL A 135 7.57 -2.48 15.96
N THR A 136 6.89 -1.36 15.84
CA THR A 136 5.44 -1.26 16.04
C THR A 136 4.86 -0.07 15.27
N PRO A 137 3.63 -0.16 14.72
CA PRO A 137 2.90 0.98 14.19
C PRO A 137 2.23 1.83 15.29
N ASP A 138 2.21 1.38 16.53
CA ASP A 138 1.49 2.01 17.63
C ASP A 138 2.19 3.30 18.08
N LYS A 139 1.42 4.41 18.07
CA LYS A 139 1.90 5.75 18.44
C LYS A 139 2.25 5.88 19.93
N ASP A 140 1.71 5.01 20.77
CA ASP A 140 1.85 5.11 22.23
C ASP A 140 3.28 4.84 22.70
N PHE A 141 4.03 4.05 21.92
CA PHE A 141 5.46 3.82 22.12
C PHE A 141 6.32 5.10 21.97
N ALA A 142 5.79 6.17 21.39
CA ALA A 142 6.52 7.42 21.28
C ALA A 142 6.92 8.02 22.63
N GLN A 143 6.23 7.67 23.71
CA GLN A 143 6.57 8.06 25.10
C GLN A 143 7.91 7.51 25.59
N LEU A 144 8.41 6.44 24.95
CA LEU A 144 9.63 5.73 25.33
C LEU A 144 10.87 6.19 24.59
N VAL A 145 10.70 6.97 23.52
CA VAL A 145 11.78 7.42 22.63
C VAL A 145 12.79 8.26 23.40
N SER A 146 14.07 7.94 23.21
CA SER A 146 15.21 8.61 23.83
C SER A 146 16.38 8.74 22.82
N GLU A 147 17.58 9.09 23.28
CA GLU A 147 18.77 9.17 22.43
C GLU A 147 19.15 7.80 21.83
N ASN A 148 18.88 6.69 22.54
CA ASN A 148 19.19 5.34 22.10
C ASN A 148 17.97 4.44 21.87
N ILE A 149 16.74 4.93 22.06
CA ILE A 149 15.51 4.19 21.80
C ILE A 149 14.71 4.87 20.71
N PHE A 150 14.40 4.13 19.65
CA PHE A 150 13.70 4.61 18.46
C PHE A 150 12.45 3.78 18.20
N MET A 151 11.41 4.42 17.66
CA MET A 151 10.31 3.67 17.06
C MET A 151 10.66 3.33 15.60
N TYR A 152 10.58 2.06 15.26
CA TYR A 152 10.67 1.58 13.89
C TYR A 152 9.26 1.25 13.40
N ARG A 153 8.73 2.10 12.54
CA ARG A 153 7.37 1.97 12.02
C ARG A 153 7.41 1.33 10.63
N PRO A 154 6.93 0.08 10.51
CA PRO A 154 6.90 -0.60 9.23
C PRO A 154 6.09 0.19 8.20
N ALA A 155 6.56 0.22 6.94
CA ALA A 155 5.94 0.95 5.85
C ALA A 155 4.42 0.71 5.73
N ARG A 156 3.64 1.77 5.65
CA ARG A 156 2.19 1.69 5.48
C ARG A 156 1.82 2.03 4.04
N MET A 157 1.22 1.07 3.31
CA MET A 157 0.63 1.30 1.98
C MET A 157 1.58 1.97 0.95
N GLY A 158 2.87 1.62 0.98
CA GLY A 158 3.85 2.13 0.01
C GLY A 158 4.64 3.36 0.45
N ASN A 159 4.38 3.91 1.64
CA ASN A 159 5.31 4.82 2.27
C ASN A 159 6.49 4.00 2.82
N GLY A 160 7.71 4.55 2.75
CA GLY A 160 8.90 3.93 3.31
C GLY A 160 8.78 3.62 4.80
N ILE A 161 9.80 2.97 5.35
CA ILE A 161 9.92 2.77 6.79
C ILE A 161 10.14 4.14 7.44
N GLU A 162 9.40 4.41 8.50
CA GLU A 162 9.60 5.61 9.31
C GLU A 162 10.33 5.23 10.60
N ILE A 163 11.46 5.85 10.86
CA ILE A 163 12.15 5.75 12.15
C ILE A 163 11.90 7.04 12.91
N TRP A 164 11.24 6.95 14.06
CA TRP A 164 11.00 8.11 14.90
C TRP A 164 11.98 8.15 16.06
N GLY A 165 12.84 9.16 16.07
CA GLY A 165 13.63 9.60 17.20
C GLY A 165 12.97 10.80 17.90
N ILE A 166 13.71 11.46 18.77
CA ILE A 166 13.24 12.65 19.50
C ILE A 166 12.69 13.74 18.57
N PRO A 167 13.36 14.10 17.45
CA PRO A 167 12.88 15.16 16.54
C PRO A 167 11.53 14.83 15.92
N GLU A 168 11.34 13.59 15.44
CA GLU A 168 10.11 13.16 14.77
C GLU A 168 8.93 13.11 15.76
N VAL A 169 9.16 12.63 17.00
CA VAL A 169 8.14 12.61 18.06
C VAL A 169 7.74 14.05 18.42
N LYS A 170 8.71 14.93 18.64
CA LYS A 170 8.44 16.37 18.95
C LYS A 170 7.63 17.04 17.84
N ALA A 171 8.01 16.82 16.60
CA ALA A 171 7.30 17.39 15.45
C ALA A 171 5.87 16.81 15.30
N LYS A 172 5.69 15.51 15.52
CA LYS A 172 4.41 14.82 15.36
C LYS A 172 3.37 15.25 16.38
N PHE A 173 3.77 15.32 17.64
CA PHE A 173 2.88 15.63 18.76
C PHE A 173 2.90 17.12 19.15
N GLU A 174 3.78 17.93 18.56
CA GLU A 174 3.99 19.36 18.86
C GLU A 174 4.34 19.58 20.33
N ILE A 175 5.25 18.75 20.86
CA ILE A 175 5.70 18.71 22.25
C ILE A 175 7.19 19.04 22.37
N GLU A 176 7.67 19.32 23.58
CA GLU A 176 9.07 19.67 23.84
C GLU A 176 9.95 18.45 24.14
N ARG A 177 9.37 17.37 24.67
CA ARG A 177 10.06 16.13 25.04
C ARG A 177 9.13 14.90 24.89
N PRO A 178 9.67 13.72 24.51
CA PRO A 178 8.86 12.53 24.24
C PRO A 178 7.95 12.09 25.39
N GLU A 179 8.37 12.25 26.64
CA GLU A 179 7.56 11.85 27.80
C GLU A 179 6.21 12.57 27.87
N GLN A 180 6.08 13.75 27.26
CA GLN A 180 4.79 14.47 27.19
C GLN A 180 3.75 13.77 26.33
N VAL A 181 4.12 12.70 25.60
CA VAL A 181 3.15 11.84 24.88
C VAL A 181 2.17 11.21 25.87
N ILE A 182 2.61 10.90 27.09
CA ILE A 182 1.74 10.37 28.16
C ILE A 182 0.64 11.39 28.49
N ASP A 183 1.03 12.65 28.69
CA ASP A 183 0.09 13.75 28.96
C ASP A 183 -0.86 13.99 27.78
N TYR A 184 -0.33 13.95 26.56
CA TYR A 184 -1.13 14.09 25.34
C TYR A 184 -2.22 13.00 25.26
N LEU A 185 -1.85 11.75 25.46
CA LEU A 185 -2.77 10.62 25.42
C LEU A 185 -3.77 10.69 26.58
N GLY A 186 -3.32 11.03 27.79
CA GLY A 186 -4.19 11.21 28.95
C GLY A 186 -5.24 12.31 28.74
N MET A 187 -4.87 13.43 28.10
CA MET A 187 -5.80 14.52 27.78
C MET A 187 -6.77 14.15 26.66
N MET A 188 -6.27 13.57 25.57
CA MET A 188 -7.07 13.26 24.39
C MET A 188 -7.93 12.02 24.57
N GLY A 189 -7.45 11.04 25.37
CA GLY A 189 -7.99 9.70 25.41
C GLY A 189 -7.59 8.84 24.22
N ASP A 190 -7.89 7.54 24.28
CA ASP A 190 -7.76 6.64 23.14
C ASP A 190 -9.02 5.78 22.98
N ALA A 191 -9.70 5.97 21.86
CA ALA A 191 -10.92 5.23 21.54
C ALA A 191 -10.66 3.74 21.22
N VAL A 192 -9.43 3.37 20.85
CA VAL A 192 -9.07 1.97 20.55
C VAL A 192 -8.95 1.17 21.84
N ASP A 193 -8.36 1.78 22.88
CA ASP A 193 -8.15 1.18 24.19
C ASP A 193 -9.23 1.58 25.21
N ASN A 194 -10.24 2.31 24.74
CA ASN A 194 -11.32 2.82 25.57
C ASN A 194 -10.84 3.70 26.73
N ILE A 195 -9.77 4.46 26.51
CA ILE A 195 -9.26 5.44 27.47
C ILE A 195 -10.06 6.73 27.29
N PRO A 196 -10.77 7.21 28.34
CA PRO A 196 -11.77 8.26 28.18
C PRO A 196 -11.21 9.65 27.87
N GLY A 197 -10.03 10.00 28.39
CA GLY A 197 -9.46 11.34 28.28
C GLY A 197 -10.26 12.42 29.02
N LEU A 198 -9.93 13.68 28.76
CA LEU A 198 -10.69 14.84 29.25
C LEU A 198 -11.85 15.17 28.29
N PRO A 199 -13.12 15.15 28.72
CA PRO A 199 -14.27 15.39 27.87
C PRO A 199 -14.24 16.74 27.14
N GLY A 200 -14.19 16.72 25.82
CA GLY A 200 -14.11 17.90 24.97
C GLY A 200 -12.70 18.33 24.60
N VAL A 201 -11.69 17.56 25.01
CA VAL A 201 -10.30 17.73 24.60
C VAL A 201 -9.99 16.74 23.48
N GLY A 202 -9.69 17.23 22.29
CA GLY A 202 -9.23 16.42 21.16
C GLY A 202 -7.81 16.82 20.77
N ASP A 203 -7.26 16.23 19.68
CA ASP A 203 -5.88 16.41 19.21
C ASP A 203 -5.37 17.86 19.28
N LYS A 204 -6.07 18.79 18.62
CA LYS A 204 -5.64 20.20 18.58
C LYS A 204 -5.66 20.88 19.95
N THR A 205 -6.62 20.51 20.80
CA THR A 205 -6.75 21.10 22.13
C THR A 205 -5.70 20.54 23.08
N ALA A 206 -5.42 19.24 23.03
CA ALA A 206 -4.37 18.60 23.82
C ALA A 206 -3.00 19.20 23.50
N LYS A 207 -2.66 19.33 22.20
CA LYS A 207 -1.42 19.98 21.75
C LYS A 207 -1.29 21.41 22.23
N LYS A 208 -2.39 22.19 22.14
CA LYS A 208 -2.42 23.55 22.65
C LYS A 208 -2.15 23.61 24.15
N PHE A 209 -2.80 22.74 24.93
CA PHE A 209 -2.64 22.71 26.38
C PHE A 209 -1.22 22.28 26.77
N LEU A 210 -0.62 21.31 26.09
CA LEU A 210 0.76 20.93 26.34
C LEU A 210 1.76 22.04 26.06
N LYS A 211 1.51 22.83 25.00
CA LYS A 211 2.34 24.00 24.71
C LYS A 211 2.17 25.13 25.73
N GLU A 212 0.98 25.31 26.31
CA GLU A 212 0.68 26.35 27.30
C GLU A 212 1.07 25.96 28.73
N TYR A 213 0.79 24.70 29.13
CA TYR A 213 0.94 24.23 30.51
C TYR A 213 2.04 23.18 30.70
N GLY A 214 2.48 22.51 29.65
CA GLY A 214 3.57 21.53 29.70
C GLY A 214 3.18 20.13 30.20
N SER A 215 2.16 19.98 31.04
CA SER A 215 1.69 18.70 31.59
C SER A 215 0.20 18.72 31.92
N MET A 216 -0.37 17.53 32.14
CA MET A 216 -1.75 17.37 32.63
C MET A 216 -1.95 18.02 34.00
N GLU A 217 -1.03 17.79 34.93
CA GLU A 217 -1.12 18.33 36.29
C GLU A 217 -1.14 19.86 36.27
N ALA A 218 -0.20 20.46 35.53
CA ALA A 218 -0.15 21.92 35.39
C ALA A 218 -1.42 22.49 34.72
N LEU A 219 -2.00 21.80 33.74
CA LEU A 219 -3.30 22.16 33.17
C LEU A 219 -4.40 22.14 34.23
N LEU A 220 -4.46 21.07 35.05
CA LEU A 220 -5.51 20.89 36.06
C LEU A 220 -5.39 21.88 37.24
N GLU A 221 -4.19 22.36 37.52
CA GLU A 221 -3.95 23.43 38.53
C GLU A 221 -4.34 24.83 37.99
N ASN A 222 -4.21 25.04 36.67
CA ASN A 222 -4.46 26.34 36.01
C ASN A 222 -5.78 26.40 35.27
N THR A 223 -6.78 25.59 35.62
CA THR A 223 -8.10 25.59 34.96
C THR A 223 -8.80 26.97 34.98
N HIS A 224 -8.42 27.86 35.93
CA HIS A 224 -8.96 29.22 36.03
C HIS A 224 -8.67 30.08 34.79
N GLU A 225 -7.65 29.77 34.00
CA GLU A 225 -7.29 30.45 32.75
C GLU A 225 -8.15 30.01 31.56
N ILE A 226 -8.79 28.84 31.66
CA ILE A 226 -9.63 28.28 30.60
C ILE A 226 -11.02 28.96 30.65
N LYS A 227 -11.57 29.26 29.47
CA LYS A 227 -12.86 29.97 29.36
C LYS A 227 -13.98 29.02 28.92
N GLY A 228 -15.20 29.34 29.38
CA GLY A 228 -16.44 28.74 28.89
C GLY A 228 -16.68 27.32 29.34
N LYS A 229 -17.56 26.60 28.63
CA LYS A 229 -18.00 25.24 28.96
C LYS A 229 -16.87 24.18 29.02
N LEU A 230 -15.73 24.46 28.38
CA LEU A 230 -14.60 23.55 28.41
C LEU A 230 -13.95 23.52 29.80
N LYS A 231 -13.85 24.68 30.47
CA LYS A 231 -13.41 24.80 31.87
C LYS A 231 -14.24 23.91 32.78
N GLU A 232 -15.57 24.09 32.74
CA GLU A 232 -16.50 23.32 33.59
C GLU A 232 -16.34 21.80 33.37
N LYS A 233 -16.18 21.38 32.10
CA LYS A 233 -15.96 19.96 31.79
C LYS A 233 -14.65 19.42 32.35
N ILE A 234 -13.56 20.17 32.22
CA ILE A 234 -12.25 19.75 32.73
C ILE A 234 -12.28 19.68 34.26
N GLU A 235 -12.83 20.71 34.93
CA GLU A 235 -12.91 20.76 36.40
C GLU A 235 -13.78 19.61 36.98
N ALA A 236 -14.87 19.27 36.28
CA ALA A 236 -15.75 18.15 36.67
C ALA A 236 -15.13 16.77 36.43
N ASN A 237 -14.06 16.66 35.61
CA ASN A 237 -13.48 15.37 35.18
C ASN A 237 -11.96 15.30 35.43
N LYS A 238 -11.45 16.00 36.45
CA LYS A 238 -10.01 16.00 36.80
C LYS A 238 -9.48 14.58 37.08
N GLU A 239 -10.20 13.83 37.89
CA GLU A 239 -9.83 12.46 38.26
C GLU A 239 -9.82 11.54 37.02
N LEU A 240 -10.78 11.72 36.11
CA LEU A 240 -10.86 10.95 34.88
C LEU A 240 -9.67 11.23 33.96
N GLY A 241 -9.22 12.49 33.90
CA GLY A 241 -8.01 12.88 33.16
C GLY A 241 -6.75 12.21 33.73
N LEU A 242 -6.57 12.24 35.04
CA LEU A 242 -5.44 11.58 35.74
C LEU A 242 -5.46 10.08 35.54
N LEU A 243 -6.63 9.44 35.70
CA LEU A 243 -6.82 8.02 35.41
C LEU A 243 -6.44 7.69 33.95
N SER A 244 -6.87 8.53 33.02
CA SER A 244 -6.56 8.33 31.59
C SER A 244 -5.07 8.44 31.31
N LYS A 245 -4.36 9.34 31.99
CA LYS A 245 -2.89 9.45 31.92
C LYS A 245 -2.22 8.20 32.46
N GLU A 246 -2.69 7.66 33.59
CA GLU A 246 -2.16 6.44 34.16
C GLU A 246 -2.40 5.22 33.27
N LEU A 247 -3.60 5.07 32.69
CA LEU A 247 -3.93 4.01 31.75
C LEU A 247 -3.08 4.06 30.46
N ALA A 248 -2.73 5.25 29.97
CA ALA A 248 -1.91 5.45 28.78
C ALA A 248 -0.40 5.27 29.05
N THR A 249 0.02 5.18 30.31
CA THR A 249 1.41 5.05 30.67
C THR A 249 1.88 3.61 30.51
N ILE A 250 2.95 3.41 29.76
CA ILE A 250 3.61 2.09 29.60
C ILE A 250 4.41 1.78 30.86
N LEU A 251 4.19 0.59 31.41
CA LEU A 251 4.90 0.13 32.63
C LEU A 251 6.34 -0.27 32.24
N LEU A 252 7.29 0.11 33.12
CA LEU A 252 8.73 -0.11 32.87
C LEU A 252 9.38 -1.03 33.92
N ASP A 253 8.56 -1.67 34.77
CA ASP A 253 8.95 -2.53 35.90
C ASP A 253 8.41 -3.95 35.76
N VAL A 254 8.11 -4.40 34.53
CA VAL A 254 7.70 -5.78 34.27
C VAL A 254 8.80 -6.73 34.73
N PRO A 255 8.46 -7.85 35.45
CA PRO A 255 9.45 -8.80 35.94
C PRO A 255 10.00 -9.68 34.77
N VAL A 256 10.71 -9.02 33.85
CA VAL A 256 11.49 -9.59 32.74
C VAL A 256 12.90 -9.01 32.81
N THR A 257 13.90 -9.78 32.37
CA THR A 257 15.31 -9.35 32.37
C THR A 257 15.86 -9.37 30.98
N PHE A 258 16.56 -8.32 30.58
CA PHE A 258 17.31 -8.28 29.34
C PHE A 258 18.65 -9.02 29.54
N GLU A 259 18.86 -10.09 28.79
CA GLU A 259 20.11 -10.85 28.78
C GLU A 259 20.61 -10.86 27.34
N ALA A 260 21.61 -10.04 27.01
CA ALA A 260 22.05 -9.76 25.64
C ALA A 260 22.30 -11.05 24.82
N ASP A 261 22.97 -12.05 25.41
CA ASP A 261 23.29 -13.29 24.69
C ASP A 261 22.04 -14.08 24.29
N SER A 262 20.96 -14.00 25.07
CA SER A 262 19.69 -14.67 24.76
C SER A 262 18.92 -14.02 23.59
N TYR A 263 19.25 -12.78 23.24
CA TYR A 263 18.62 -12.00 22.17
C TYR A 263 19.48 -11.96 20.88
N ALA A 264 20.71 -12.50 20.92
CA ALA A 264 21.61 -12.50 19.77
C ALA A 264 20.99 -13.29 18.61
N LEU A 265 20.94 -12.68 17.43
CA LEU A 265 20.43 -13.34 16.23
C LEU A 265 21.41 -14.42 15.75
N THR A 266 20.98 -15.67 15.77
CA THR A 266 21.77 -16.84 15.37
C THR A 266 21.23 -17.45 14.08
N SER A 267 22.00 -18.38 13.47
CA SER A 267 21.53 -19.11 12.30
C SER A 267 20.29 -19.94 12.61
N PRO A 268 19.23 -19.87 11.81
CA PRO A 268 18.00 -20.62 11.99
C PRO A 268 18.17 -22.11 11.72
N ASP A 269 17.23 -22.94 12.19
CA ASP A 269 17.05 -24.30 11.72
C ASP A 269 16.35 -24.29 10.34
N GLU A 270 17.17 -24.32 9.28
CA GLU A 270 16.69 -24.21 7.91
C GLU A 270 15.71 -25.34 7.53
N GLN A 271 15.88 -26.55 8.11
CA GLN A 271 15.01 -27.69 7.82
C GLN A 271 13.64 -27.50 8.47
N ALA A 272 13.61 -27.08 9.74
CA ALA A 272 12.37 -26.83 10.46
C ALA A 272 11.58 -25.66 9.84
N VAL A 273 12.25 -24.55 9.48
CA VAL A 273 11.60 -23.42 8.79
C VAL A 273 11.07 -23.82 7.42
N SER A 274 11.83 -24.62 6.64
CA SER A 274 11.39 -25.07 5.32
C SER A 274 10.16 -25.98 5.41
N ALA A 275 10.10 -26.88 6.41
CA ALA A 275 8.95 -27.77 6.63
C ALA A 275 7.69 -26.95 6.99
N LEU A 276 7.81 -25.93 7.86
CA LEU A 276 6.68 -25.04 8.20
C LEU A 276 6.21 -24.25 6.98
N PHE A 277 7.12 -23.73 6.16
CA PHE A 277 6.74 -22.99 4.95
C PHE A 277 6.13 -23.91 3.88
N GLU A 278 6.53 -25.16 3.79
CA GLU A 278 5.90 -26.15 2.91
C GLU A 278 4.48 -26.46 3.40
N GLU A 279 4.28 -26.70 4.69
CA GLU A 279 2.96 -26.93 5.29
C GLU A 279 2.00 -25.77 5.06
N LEU A 280 2.49 -24.53 5.19
CA LEU A 280 1.75 -23.29 4.99
C LEU A 280 1.60 -22.90 3.51
N GLU A 281 2.25 -23.62 2.60
CA GLU A 281 2.32 -23.34 1.15
C GLU A 281 3.01 -22.01 0.80
N PHE A 282 3.96 -21.56 1.62
CA PHE A 282 4.71 -20.32 1.47
C PHE A 282 5.94 -20.46 0.57
N ARG A 283 5.76 -20.94 -0.66
CA ARG A 283 6.86 -21.27 -1.59
C ARG A 283 7.85 -20.10 -1.79
N ARG A 284 7.34 -18.89 -2.06
CA ARG A 284 8.20 -17.71 -2.26
C ARG A 284 8.90 -17.26 -0.99
N MET A 285 8.21 -17.36 0.14
CA MET A 285 8.81 -17.03 1.43
C MET A 285 9.96 -17.97 1.76
N ALA A 286 9.83 -19.26 1.43
CA ALA A 286 10.90 -20.24 1.54
C ALA A 286 12.11 -19.89 0.65
N GLU A 287 11.88 -19.40 -0.57
CA GLU A 287 12.95 -18.93 -1.45
C GLU A 287 13.63 -17.66 -0.89
N ASN A 288 12.86 -16.71 -0.41
CA ASN A 288 13.37 -15.48 0.20
C ASN A 288 14.17 -15.78 1.48
N PHE A 289 13.68 -16.69 2.31
CA PHE A 289 14.37 -17.17 3.50
C PHE A 289 15.73 -17.79 3.16
N LYS A 290 15.80 -18.66 2.12
CA LYS A 290 17.06 -19.24 1.63
C LYS A 290 18.04 -18.20 1.11
N LYS A 291 17.56 -17.12 0.48
CA LYS A 291 18.41 -15.98 0.06
C LYS A 291 19.00 -15.21 1.24
N ILE A 292 18.29 -15.15 2.38
CA ILE A 292 18.73 -14.42 3.58
C ILE A 292 19.70 -15.25 4.43
N PHE A 293 19.43 -16.55 4.58
CA PHE A 293 20.12 -17.43 5.54
C PHE A 293 20.87 -18.61 4.90
N GLY A 294 20.58 -18.95 3.63
CA GLY A 294 21.21 -20.10 2.96
C GLY A 294 22.72 -19.88 2.75
N ALA A 295 23.52 -20.92 3.00
CA ALA A 295 24.91 -20.89 2.65
C ALA A 295 25.09 -20.73 1.12
N PRO A 296 26.10 -20.00 0.62
CA PRO A 296 26.35 -19.92 -0.79
C PRO A 296 26.59 -21.33 -1.33
N THR A 297 25.71 -21.80 -2.21
CA THR A 297 25.86 -23.09 -2.90
C THR A 297 27.14 -23.03 -3.72
N ALA A 298 28.17 -23.72 -3.25
CA ALA A 298 29.34 -24.00 -4.04
C ALA A 298 28.90 -24.80 -5.28
N ASN A 299 29.04 -24.23 -6.45
CA ASN A 299 28.83 -24.87 -7.73
C ASN A 299 29.71 -26.12 -7.81
N LEU A 300 29.08 -27.27 -7.78
CA LEU A 300 29.70 -28.53 -8.18
C LEU A 300 29.73 -28.57 -9.72
N GLU A 301 30.70 -27.88 -10.30
CA GLU A 301 31.12 -28.15 -11.67
C GLU A 301 32.30 -29.15 -11.65
N THR A 302 32.10 -30.29 -12.31
CA THR A 302 33.13 -31.27 -12.63
C THR A 302 34.22 -30.63 -13.48
N PRO A 303 35.49 -30.94 -13.24
CA PRO A 303 36.59 -30.30 -13.95
C PRO A 303 36.78 -30.86 -15.36
N LYS A 304 36.79 -29.99 -16.36
CA LYS A 304 37.44 -30.22 -17.64
C LYS A 304 38.71 -29.39 -17.70
N GLU A 305 39.84 -30.11 -17.70
CA GLU A 305 41.17 -29.57 -17.98
C GLU A 305 41.24 -28.78 -19.27
N LYS A 306 41.84 -27.62 -19.24
CA LYS A 306 42.65 -27.05 -20.32
C LYS A 306 43.70 -26.10 -19.80
N ALA A 307 44.88 -26.24 -20.39
CA ALA A 307 46.18 -25.65 -20.08
C ALA A 307 46.30 -24.13 -20.34
N PRO A 308 47.41 -23.49 -19.94
CA PRO A 308 47.48 -22.11 -19.52
C PRO A 308 47.88 -21.13 -20.63
N SER A 309 47.39 -19.93 -20.59
CA SER A 309 48.00 -18.78 -21.25
C SER A 309 47.99 -17.56 -20.35
N GLN A 310 49.11 -16.84 -20.36
CA GLN A 310 49.56 -15.77 -19.50
C GLN A 310 48.81 -14.43 -19.71
N PRO A 311 49.11 -13.41 -18.88
CA PRO A 311 48.16 -12.45 -18.36
C PRO A 311 48.11 -11.11 -19.11
N SER A 312 46.97 -10.48 -19.11
CA SER A 312 46.85 -9.04 -19.40
C SER A 312 45.95 -8.36 -18.38
N GLN A 313 46.40 -7.23 -17.97
CA GLN A 313 46.06 -6.33 -16.88
C GLN A 313 44.59 -5.92 -16.73
N GLU A 314 44.23 -5.81 -15.45
CA GLU A 314 43.41 -4.79 -14.78
C GLU A 314 42.05 -4.41 -15.38
N GLY A 315 41.02 -5.02 -14.78
CA GLY A 315 39.71 -4.45 -14.64
C GLY A 315 39.20 -4.78 -13.23
N GLN A 316 39.14 -3.81 -12.36
CA GLN A 316 38.66 -3.97 -10.98
C GLN A 316 37.20 -4.39 -11.00
N GLN A 317 36.97 -5.62 -10.66
CA GLN A 317 35.64 -6.18 -10.36
C GLN A 317 35.28 -5.74 -8.94
N PHE A 318 34.25 -4.90 -8.81
CA PHE A 318 33.71 -4.56 -7.50
C PHE A 318 32.99 -5.76 -6.93
N ASP A 319 33.56 -6.33 -5.91
CA ASP A 319 33.00 -7.42 -5.13
C ASP A 319 31.90 -6.84 -4.21
N LEU A 320 30.66 -7.24 -4.46
CA LEU A 320 29.46 -6.75 -3.74
C LEU A 320 29.36 -7.27 -2.30
N PHE A 321 30.37 -8.04 -1.83
CA PHE A 321 30.39 -8.68 -0.50
C PHE A 321 31.67 -8.45 0.32
N ALA A 322 32.47 -7.44 -0.01
CA ALA A 322 33.63 -7.09 0.81
C ALA A 322 33.18 -6.31 2.06
N ALA A 323 33.57 -6.81 3.23
CA ALA A 323 33.36 -6.15 4.50
C ALA A 323 34.01 -4.74 4.53
N PRO A 324 33.38 -3.72 5.12
CA PRO A 324 33.92 -2.37 5.16
C PRO A 324 35.07 -2.26 6.16
N GLY A 325 36.24 -1.96 5.63
CA GLY A 325 37.39 -1.48 6.42
C GLY A 325 37.09 -0.07 6.95
N SER A 326 37.55 0.16 8.18
CA SER A 326 37.44 1.37 9.00
C SER A 326 37.55 2.68 8.22
N GLY A 327 36.48 3.42 8.09
CA GLY A 327 36.42 4.83 7.74
C GLY A 327 35.51 5.55 8.72
N THR A 328 36.07 6.58 9.34
CA THR A 328 35.47 7.45 10.35
C THR A 328 34.09 7.97 9.92
N ILE A 329 33.01 7.60 10.63
CA ILE A 329 31.68 8.16 10.42
C ILE A 329 31.59 9.43 11.28
N THR A 330 31.54 10.57 10.62
CA THR A 330 31.04 11.83 11.16
C THR A 330 29.53 11.79 11.20
N GLU A 331 28.95 12.23 12.31
CA GLU A 331 27.53 12.31 12.58
C GLU A 331 26.77 13.06 11.48
N SER A 332 25.95 12.33 10.75
CA SER A 332 24.67 12.77 10.18
C SER A 332 24.01 11.54 9.53
N SER A 333 23.18 10.84 10.27
CA SER A 333 22.30 9.80 9.74
C SER A 333 21.09 10.46 9.06
N VAL A 334 21.32 11.12 7.94
CA VAL A 334 20.31 11.48 6.96
C VAL A 334 20.47 10.47 5.82
N ASP A 335 19.38 9.84 5.48
CA ASP A 335 19.12 8.98 4.32
C ASP A 335 20.30 8.79 3.35
N ASN A 336 20.94 7.63 3.42
CA ASN A 336 22.03 7.26 2.50
C ASN A 336 21.47 6.75 1.15
N LYS A 337 20.22 7.11 0.81
CA LYS A 337 19.63 6.82 -0.50
C LYS A 337 20.15 7.82 -1.52
N LYS A 338 20.51 7.30 -2.68
CA LYS A 338 20.82 8.14 -3.83
C LYS A 338 19.56 8.88 -4.26
N ASN A 339 19.70 10.08 -4.75
CA ASN A 339 18.62 10.90 -5.34
C ASN A 339 19.24 11.82 -6.40
N LEU A 340 18.42 12.62 -7.09
CA LEU A 340 18.89 13.57 -8.10
C LEU A 340 20.05 14.46 -7.62
N LYS A 341 20.05 14.89 -6.35
CA LYS A 341 21.06 15.80 -5.80
C LYS A 341 22.39 15.11 -5.46
N THR A 342 22.36 13.81 -5.20
CA THR A 342 23.52 13.02 -4.73
C THR A 342 24.08 12.06 -5.77
N ASN A 343 23.40 11.89 -6.90
CA ASN A 343 23.80 11.00 -7.98
C ASN A 343 24.29 11.81 -9.18
N ASP A 344 25.49 11.52 -9.66
CA ASP A 344 25.98 12.14 -10.88
C ASP A 344 25.12 11.71 -12.07
N HIS A 345 24.56 12.69 -12.79
CA HIS A 345 23.72 12.44 -13.95
C HIS A 345 23.92 13.54 -15.01
N TRP A 346 23.50 13.24 -16.22
CA TRP A 346 23.53 14.17 -17.35
C TRP A 346 22.21 14.08 -18.09
N TYR A 347 21.29 14.97 -17.74
CA TYR A 347 19.96 15.09 -18.32
C TYR A 347 19.87 16.37 -19.15
N GLN A 348 19.37 16.25 -20.38
CA GLN A 348 19.39 17.36 -21.32
C GLN A 348 18.02 17.52 -21.99
N HIS A 349 17.50 18.74 -21.98
CA HIS A 349 16.32 19.05 -22.79
C HIS A 349 16.66 19.26 -24.27
N VAL A 350 15.72 18.91 -25.13
CA VAL A 350 15.77 19.03 -26.58
C VAL A 350 14.62 19.92 -27.02
N ASN A 351 14.93 21.13 -27.50
CA ASN A 351 13.93 22.15 -27.80
C ASN A 351 14.17 22.86 -29.16
N SER A 352 14.96 22.25 -30.05
CA SER A 352 15.19 22.79 -31.40
C SER A 352 15.14 21.68 -32.44
N THR A 353 14.76 22.01 -33.65
CA THR A 353 14.66 21.06 -34.77
C THR A 353 15.98 20.32 -35.02
N LEU A 354 17.10 21.00 -34.91
CA LEU A 354 18.42 20.37 -35.07
C LEU A 354 18.71 19.36 -33.98
N ALA A 355 18.44 19.73 -32.72
CA ALA A 355 18.64 18.85 -31.57
C ALA A 355 17.69 17.64 -31.64
N SER A 356 16.42 17.83 -32.07
CA SER A 356 15.45 16.75 -32.28
C SER A 356 15.91 15.77 -33.36
N ALA A 357 16.43 16.26 -34.49
CA ALA A 357 16.98 15.43 -35.55
C ALA A 357 18.21 14.63 -35.09
N GLN A 358 19.08 15.24 -34.28
CA GLN A 358 20.24 14.55 -33.70
C GLN A 358 19.80 13.49 -32.71
N LEU A 359 18.85 13.79 -31.80
CA LEU A 359 18.28 12.83 -30.88
C LEU A 359 17.70 11.61 -31.62
N LEU A 360 16.89 11.85 -32.67
CA LEU A 360 16.33 10.76 -33.48
C LEU A 360 17.42 9.91 -34.10
N LYS A 361 18.47 10.52 -34.63
CA LYS A 361 19.60 9.80 -35.20
C LYS A 361 20.29 8.90 -34.18
N GLU A 362 20.48 9.37 -32.96
CA GLU A 362 21.05 8.58 -31.87
C GLU A 362 20.11 7.44 -31.44
N LEU A 363 18.80 7.70 -31.31
CA LEU A 363 17.78 6.70 -30.98
C LEU A 363 17.78 5.53 -31.98
N LEU A 364 17.87 5.81 -33.27
CA LEU A 364 17.88 4.80 -34.32
C LEU A 364 19.15 3.92 -34.37
N GLN A 365 20.18 4.29 -33.63
CA GLN A 365 21.40 3.47 -33.48
C GLN A 365 21.35 2.54 -32.26
N GLN A 366 20.35 2.69 -31.39
CA GLN A 366 20.24 1.91 -30.18
C GLN A 366 19.57 0.56 -30.44
N LYS A 367 19.88 -0.43 -29.59
CA LYS A 367 19.17 -1.71 -29.55
C LYS A 367 17.95 -1.67 -28.62
N SER A 368 18.01 -0.81 -27.63
CA SER A 368 17.03 -0.75 -26.53
C SER A 368 17.02 0.67 -25.97
N VAL A 369 15.85 1.26 -25.84
CA VAL A 369 15.67 2.63 -25.33
C VAL A 369 14.47 2.65 -24.37
N CYS A 370 14.69 3.21 -23.18
CA CYS A 370 13.61 3.55 -22.27
C CYS A 370 12.99 4.88 -22.69
N PHE A 371 11.68 4.97 -22.67
CA PHE A 371 10.96 6.22 -22.85
C PHE A 371 9.83 6.36 -21.83
N ASP A 372 9.49 7.60 -21.50
CA ASP A 372 8.39 7.97 -20.62
C ASP A 372 7.70 9.21 -21.15
N THR A 373 6.37 9.32 -20.98
CA THR A 373 5.59 10.44 -21.52
C THR A 373 5.06 11.33 -20.40
N GLU A 374 5.37 12.62 -20.47
CA GLU A 374 4.78 13.64 -19.61
C GLU A 374 3.51 14.22 -20.22
N THR A 375 2.46 14.30 -19.42
CA THR A 375 1.12 14.60 -19.92
C THR A 375 0.33 15.54 -19.02
N THR A 376 -0.77 16.09 -19.55
CA THR A 376 -1.67 16.97 -18.80
C THR A 376 -2.74 16.25 -17.98
N SER A 377 -2.95 14.93 -18.18
CA SER A 377 -4.05 14.19 -17.55
C SER A 377 -3.72 12.71 -17.37
N LEU A 378 -4.27 12.08 -16.34
CA LEU A 378 -4.21 10.62 -16.14
C LEU A 378 -5.14 9.85 -17.09
N ASN A 379 -6.10 10.51 -17.75
CA ASN A 379 -6.94 9.92 -18.79
C ASN A 379 -6.19 9.96 -20.12
N ALA A 380 -5.58 8.86 -20.53
CA ALA A 380 -4.74 8.77 -21.73
C ALA A 380 -5.46 9.16 -23.02
N LEU A 381 -6.80 9.03 -23.12
CA LEU A 381 -7.58 9.41 -24.29
C LEU A 381 -7.78 10.92 -24.44
N GLU A 382 -7.64 11.65 -23.34
CA GLU A 382 -7.82 13.11 -23.27
C GLU A 382 -6.50 13.84 -23.04
N ALA A 383 -5.49 13.12 -22.57
CA ALA A 383 -4.19 13.65 -22.22
C ALA A 383 -3.48 14.28 -23.42
N GLU A 384 -2.93 15.45 -23.22
CA GLU A 384 -2.03 16.12 -24.14
C GLU A 384 -0.59 15.86 -23.71
N LEU A 385 0.29 15.63 -24.69
CA LEU A 385 1.71 15.48 -24.45
C LEU A 385 2.35 16.81 -24.06
N VAL A 386 3.12 16.80 -22.99
CA VAL A 386 3.97 17.91 -22.55
C VAL A 386 5.41 17.66 -22.99
N GLY A 387 5.85 16.41 -23.03
CA GLY A 387 7.14 16.01 -23.51
C GLY A 387 7.34 14.50 -23.45
N ILE A 388 8.47 14.04 -23.96
CA ILE A 388 8.87 12.63 -23.94
C ILE A 388 10.32 12.54 -23.48
N ALA A 389 10.57 11.76 -22.44
CA ALA A 389 11.91 11.44 -21.98
C ALA A 389 12.44 10.18 -22.64
N PHE A 390 13.75 10.14 -22.87
CA PHE A 390 14.47 9.01 -23.44
C PHE A 390 15.75 8.73 -22.65
N SER A 391 16.01 7.46 -22.34
CA SER A 391 17.25 7.01 -21.72
C SER A 391 17.68 5.65 -22.27
N TRP A 392 18.98 5.49 -22.56
CA TRP A 392 19.57 4.21 -23.01
C TRP A 392 20.93 3.95 -22.38
N ASN A 393 21.36 4.84 -21.50
CA ASN A 393 22.56 4.69 -20.68
C ASN A 393 22.27 5.22 -19.28
N LYS A 394 22.62 4.45 -18.28
CA LYS A 394 22.48 4.82 -16.87
C LYS A 394 23.04 6.21 -16.58
N GLY A 395 22.29 7.05 -15.90
CA GLY A 395 22.64 8.40 -15.50
C GLY A 395 22.64 9.39 -16.68
N LYS A 396 22.09 9.03 -17.85
CA LYS A 396 22.02 9.91 -19.01
C LYS A 396 20.67 9.80 -19.71
N GLY A 397 20.16 10.94 -20.16
CA GLY A 397 18.93 10.95 -20.96
C GLY A 397 18.58 12.32 -21.50
N TYR A 398 17.50 12.32 -22.27
CA TYR A 398 17.05 13.47 -23.02
C TYR A 398 15.57 13.68 -22.86
N TYR A 399 15.14 14.90 -22.73
CA TYR A 399 13.74 15.29 -22.69
C TYR A 399 13.38 16.08 -23.93
N LEU A 400 12.51 15.54 -24.78
CA LEU A 400 11.92 16.22 -25.94
C LEU A 400 10.72 17.02 -25.45
N ALA A 401 10.93 18.31 -25.23
CA ALA A 401 9.85 19.24 -24.85
C ALA A 401 8.92 19.51 -26.02
N LEU A 402 7.62 19.49 -25.79
CA LEU A 402 6.59 19.66 -26.80
C LEU A 402 5.73 20.90 -26.54
N PRO A 403 5.37 21.68 -27.57
CA PRO A 403 4.51 22.87 -27.46
C PRO A 403 3.06 22.50 -27.11
N GLU A 404 2.21 23.51 -26.90
CA GLU A 404 0.78 23.30 -26.64
C GLU A 404 -0.02 23.01 -27.92
N ASP A 405 0.40 23.62 -29.04
CA ASP A 405 -0.30 23.45 -30.30
C ASP A 405 -0.13 22.02 -30.82
N LYS A 406 -1.26 21.33 -30.98
CA LYS A 406 -1.25 19.93 -31.40
C LYS A 406 -0.69 19.76 -32.82
N THR A 407 -0.83 20.75 -33.71
CA THR A 407 -0.31 20.67 -35.07
C THR A 407 1.22 20.71 -35.04
N GLU A 408 1.79 21.61 -34.26
CA GLU A 408 3.24 21.70 -34.07
C GLU A 408 3.79 20.42 -33.43
N VAL A 409 3.06 19.85 -32.42
CA VAL A 409 3.44 18.56 -31.82
C VAL A 409 3.46 17.44 -32.84
N LEU A 410 2.47 17.35 -33.72
CA LEU A 410 2.42 16.35 -34.81
C LEU A 410 3.61 16.50 -35.76
N GLU A 411 3.97 17.74 -36.15
CA GLU A 411 5.13 18.01 -37.01
C GLU A 411 6.45 17.59 -36.36
N ILE A 412 6.61 17.85 -35.05
CA ILE A 412 7.81 17.45 -34.28
C ILE A 412 7.88 15.92 -34.14
N LEU A 413 6.76 15.26 -33.90
CA LEU A 413 6.70 13.82 -33.62
C LEU A 413 6.68 12.94 -34.89
N ASP A 414 6.29 13.46 -36.05
CA ASP A 414 6.20 12.65 -37.28
C ASP A 414 7.53 11.93 -37.62
N PRO A 415 8.70 12.57 -37.55
CA PRO A 415 9.97 11.86 -37.75
C PRO A 415 10.23 10.77 -36.71
N PHE A 416 9.77 10.94 -35.47
CA PHE A 416 9.98 9.97 -34.40
C PHE A 416 9.16 8.67 -34.54
N LYS A 417 8.17 8.65 -35.48
CA LYS A 417 7.52 7.40 -35.89
C LYS A 417 8.54 6.35 -36.32
N ALA A 418 9.64 6.78 -36.99
CA ALA A 418 10.73 5.89 -37.36
C ALA A 418 11.34 5.12 -36.21
N PHE A 419 11.41 5.72 -35.01
CA PHE A 419 11.87 5.07 -33.79
C PHE A 419 10.77 4.21 -33.13
N PHE A 420 9.61 4.80 -32.87
CA PHE A 420 8.54 4.11 -32.15
C PHE A 420 8.01 2.88 -32.90
N GLU A 421 7.98 2.94 -34.22
CA GLU A 421 7.50 1.85 -35.07
C GLU A 421 8.63 0.92 -35.55
N HIS A 422 9.88 1.16 -35.12
CA HIS A 422 11.01 0.33 -35.52
C HIS A 422 10.85 -1.11 -35.01
N PRO A 423 10.95 -2.14 -35.86
CA PRO A 423 10.66 -3.52 -35.48
C PRO A 423 11.77 -4.21 -34.68
N GLU A 424 12.97 -3.61 -34.60
CA GLU A 424 14.12 -4.24 -33.96
C GLU A 424 14.59 -3.49 -32.68
N ILE A 425 14.23 -2.22 -32.52
CA ILE A 425 14.59 -1.44 -31.33
C ILE A 425 13.61 -1.77 -30.20
N GLU A 426 14.11 -2.24 -29.06
CA GLU A 426 13.28 -2.51 -27.87
C GLU A 426 12.90 -1.18 -27.20
N LYS A 427 11.60 -0.98 -26.96
CA LYS A 427 11.04 0.16 -26.24
C LYS A 427 10.72 -0.28 -24.82
N ILE A 428 11.38 0.36 -23.87
CA ILE A 428 11.24 0.08 -22.45
C ILE A 428 10.38 1.17 -21.83
N GLY A 429 9.53 0.81 -20.87
CA GLY A 429 8.78 1.77 -20.06
C GLY A 429 8.24 1.14 -18.78
N HIS A 430 7.58 1.96 -18.00
CA HIS A 430 6.89 1.54 -16.78
C HIS A 430 5.38 1.78 -16.93
N ASN A 431 4.55 0.72 -16.94
CA ASN A 431 3.12 0.81 -17.28
C ASN A 431 2.90 1.33 -18.72
N LEU A 432 3.66 0.78 -19.65
CA LEU A 432 3.70 1.17 -21.07
C LEU A 432 2.33 1.37 -21.72
N LYS A 433 1.31 0.65 -21.25
CA LYS A 433 -0.03 0.75 -21.80
C LYS A 433 -0.59 2.18 -21.78
N TYR A 434 -0.23 2.98 -20.79
CA TYR A 434 -0.61 4.39 -20.73
C TYR A 434 0.05 5.18 -21.86
N ASP A 435 1.36 5.05 -22.02
CA ASP A 435 2.15 5.77 -23.04
C ASP A 435 1.75 5.37 -24.44
N LEU A 436 1.52 4.08 -24.66
CA LEU A 436 1.03 3.57 -25.95
C LEU A 436 -0.30 4.20 -26.34
N LYS A 437 -1.21 4.43 -25.38
CA LYS A 437 -2.51 5.10 -25.66
C LYS A 437 -2.34 6.59 -25.91
N VAL A 438 -1.49 7.26 -25.16
CA VAL A 438 -1.20 8.69 -25.35
C VAL A 438 -0.59 8.93 -26.73
N LEU A 439 0.41 8.14 -27.12
CA LEU A 439 1.07 8.26 -28.44
C LEU A 439 0.11 8.02 -29.61
N ARG A 440 -0.93 7.20 -29.44
CA ARG A 440 -1.98 7.02 -30.46
C ARG A 440 -2.79 8.28 -30.74
N ASN A 441 -2.93 9.19 -29.78
CA ASN A 441 -3.60 10.48 -30.02
C ASN A 441 -2.82 11.35 -31.03
N TYR A 442 -1.56 10.97 -31.29
CA TYR A 442 -0.63 11.62 -32.22
C TYR A 442 -0.27 10.72 -33.44
N ASP A 443 -1.08 9.70 -33.68
CA ASP A 443 -0.93 8.78 -34.81
C ASP A 443 0.42 8.02 -34.81
N ILE A 444 0.91 7.67 -33.60
CA ILE A 444 2.10 6.85 -33.39
C ILE A 444 1.68 5.48 -32.90
N HIS A 445 2.04 4.43 -33.63
CA HIS A 445 1.76 3.04 -33.27
C HIS A 445 3.03 2.33 -32.88
N VAL A 446 3.32 2.33 -31.58
CA VAL A 446 4.54 1.72 -31.05
C VAL A 446 4.53 0.21 -31.34
N LYS A 447 5.60 -0.27 -31.97
CA LYS A 447 5.76 -1.68 -32.34
C LYS A 447 6.72 -2.40 -31.38
N ALA A 448 6.48 -3.71 -31.21
CA ALA A 448 7.42 -4.60 -30.52
C ALA A 448 8.80 -4.59 -31.21
N PRO A 449 9.89 -4.91 -30.49
CA PRO A 449 9.91 -5.43 -29.12
C PRO A 449 9.64 -4.36 -28.06
N LEU A 450 8.95 -4.79 -26.97
CA LEU A 450 8.63 -3.97 -25.80
C LEU A 450 9.22 -4.57 -24.53
N PHE A 451 9.39 -3.76 -23.49
CA PHE A 451 9.68 -4.22 -22.15
C PHE A 451 8.95 -3.33 -21.13
N ASP A 452 8.04 -3.90 -20.35
CA ASP A 452 7.28 -3.21 -19.29
C ASP A 452 7.79 -3.64 -17.91
N THR A 453 8.41 -2.71 -17.18
CA THR A 453 9.01 -2.99 -15.86
C THR A 453 7.95 -3.24 -14.77
N MET A 454 6.75 -2.67 -14.88
CA MET A 454 5.64 -2.93 -13.96
C MET A 454 5.17 -4.39 -14.10
N ILE A 455 4.98 -4.88 -15.31
CA ILE A 455 4.59 -6.27 -15.59
C ILE A 455 5.71 -7.24 -15.22
N ALA A 456 6.97 -6.90 -15.51
CA ALA A 456 8.12 -7.70 -15.10
C ALA A 456 8.16 -7.89 -13.57
N HIS A 457 8.03 -6.79 -12.81
CA HIS A 457 8.01 -6.86 -11.35
C HIS A 457 6.77 -7.61 -10.82
N TYR A 458 5.61 -7.44 -11.44
CA TYR A 458 4.42 -8.21 -11.08
C TYR A 458 4.65 -9.73 -11.15
N LEU A 459 5.38 -10.22 -12.16
CA LEU A 459 5.71 -11.64 -12.27
C LEU A 459 6.80 -12.09 -11.28
N ILE A 460 7.65 -11.18 -10.82
CA ILE A 460 8.67 -11.45 -9.80
C ILE A 460 8.03 -11.46 -8.41
N ASN A 461 7.21 -10.46 -8.10
CA ASN A 461 6.61 -10.27 -6.78
C ASN A 461 5.19 -9.68 -6.84
N PRO A 462 4.15 -10.49 -7.18
CA PRO A 462 2.78 -10.01 -7.41
C PRO A 462 2.08 -9.46 -6.17
N ASP A 463 2.62 -9.68 -4.97
CA ASP A 463 2.04 -9.22 -3.71
C ASP A 463 2.56 -7.84 -3.29
N MET A 464 3.62 -7.33 -3.94
CA MET A 464 4.12 -5.97 -3.73
C MET A 464 3.37 -4.95 -4.58
N ARG A 465 3.56 -3.69 -4.25
CA ARG A 465 3.18 -2.58 -5.13
C ARG A 465 4.21 -2.43 -6.24
N HIS A 466 3.72 -2.03 -7.40
CA HIS A 466 4.52 -1.93 -8.61
C HIS A 466 4.78 -0.48 -9.03
N ASN A 467 4.56 0.51 -8.14
CA ASN A 467 4.88 1.90 -8.40
C ASN A 467 6.39 2.09 -8.54
N MET A 468 6.82 2.88 -9.51
CA MET A 468 8.22 3.11 -9.83
C MET A 468 9.01 3.63 -8.64
N ASP A 469 8.51 4.60 -7.88
CA ASP A 469 9.15 5.14 -6.67
C ASP A 469 9.53 4.03 -5.67
N ILE A 470 8.57 3.12 -5.42
CA ILE A 470 8.77 1.98 -4.51
C ILE A 470 9.79 1.00 -5.06
N LEU A 471 9.78 0.78 -6.37
CA LEU A 471 10.73 -0.11 -7.03
C LEU A 471 12.14 0.46 -7.03
N ALA A 472 12.28 1.75 -7.31
CA ALA A 472 13.55 2.47 -7.23
C ALA A 472 14.14 2.41 -5.82
N GLU A 473 13.32 2.66 -4.81
CA GLU A 473 13.72 2.58 -3.41
C GLU A 473 14.15 1.15 -3.02
N THR A 474 13.36 0.16 -3.44
CA THR A 474 13.56 -1.24 -3.01
C THR A 474 14.73 -1.91 -3.70
N TYR A 475 14.91 -1.68 -5.00
CA TYR A 475 15.86 -2.44 -5.83
C TYR A 475 17.10 -1.66 -6.22
N LEU A 476 17.02 -0.32 -6.26
CA LEU A 476 18.14 0.54 -6.65
C LEU A 476 18.70 1.35 -5.48
N ASN A 477 18.08 1.30 -4.29
CA ASN A 477 18.39 2.17 -3.14
C ASN A 477 18.39 3.66 -3.54
N TYR A 478 17.39 4.04 -4.33
CA TYR A 478 17.24 5.37 -4.92
C TYR A 478 15.90 5.99 -4.54
N SER A 479 15.91 7.23 -4.07
CA SER A 479 14.72 8.01 -3.74
C SER A 479 14.40 8.93 -4.92
N ALA A 480 13.42 8.52 -5.75
CA ALA A 480 12.97 9.31 -6.89
C ALA A 480 12.22 10.58 -6.45
N GLN A 481 12.27 11.62 -7.29
CA GLN A 481 11.50 12.83 -7.06
C GLN A 481 10.00 12.56 -7.20
N SER A 482 9.20 13.01 -6.23
CA SER A 482 7.74 12.83 -6.31
C SER A 482 7.11 13.90 -7.21
N ILE A 483 6.21 13.49 -8.13
CA ILE A 483 5.43 14.43 -8.96
C ILE A 483 4.64 15.44 -8.11
N THR A 484 4.26 15.09 -6.88
CA THR A 484 3.55 15.99 -5.97
C THR A 484 4.40 17.16 -5.47
N GLU A 485 5.72 17.09 -5.60
CA GLU A 485 6.62 18.20 -5.30
C GLU A 485 6.61 19.26 -6.42
N LEU A 486 6.30 18.84 -7.64
CA LEU A 486 6.26 19.70 -8.83
C LEU A 486 4.87 20.33 -9.04
N ILE A 487 3.82 19.51 -9.05
CA ILE A 487 2.46 19.95 -9.38
C ILE A 487 1.52 20.04 -8.18
N GLY A 488 2.01 19.79 -6.97
CA GLY A 488 1.22 19.82 -5.74
C GLY A 488 0.40 18.57 -5.45
N LYS A 489 -0.22 18.52 -4.26
CA LYS A 489 -1.02 17.36 -3.82
C LYS A 489 -2.32 17.26 -4.60
N LYS A 490 -2.80 16.02 -4.81
CA LYS A 490 -4.07 15.72 -5.49
C LYS A 490 -5.24 16.50 -4.87
N GLY A 491 -5.93 17.30 -5.69
CA GLY A 491 -7.06 18.11 -5.28
C GLY A 491 -7.40 19.19 -6.32
N LYS A 492 -8.34 20.09 -5.99
CA LYS A 492 -8.79 21.16 -6.89
C LYS A 492 -7.68 22.16 -7.31
N ASN A 493 -6.62 22.24 -6.53
CA ASN A 493 -5.50 23.17 -6.75
C ASN A 493 -4.24 22.45 -7.24
N GLN A 494 -4.35 21.22 -7.73
CA GLN A 494 -3.22 20.53 -8.34
C GLN A 494 -2.95 21.15 -9.70
N GLY A 495 -1.70 21.58 -9.94
CA GLY A 495 -1.23 22.05 -11.23
C GLY A 495 -1.02 20.93 -12.25
N THR A 496 -0.48 21.26 -13.40
CA THR A 496 -0.12 20.34 -14.47
C THR A 496 1.38 20.41 -14.78
N MET A 497 1.93 19.37 -15.41
CA MET A 497 3.33 19.38 -15.84
C MET A 497 3.65 20.55 -16.80
N ARG A 498 2.65 21.09 -17.52
CA ARG A 498 2.78 22.24 -18.40
C ARG A 498 3.17 23.55 -17.66
N GLU A 499 2.80 23.64 -16.37
CA GLU A 499 3.09 24.81 -15.53
C GLU A 499 4.48 24.73 -14.86
N VAL A 500 5.14 23.57 -14.94
CA VAL A 500 6.47 23.33 -14.36
C VAL A 500 7.55 23.89 -15.30
N SER A 501 8.64 24.42 -14.74
CA SER A 501 9.76 24.93 -15.55
C SER A 501 10.40 23.81 -16.39
N LEU A 502 10.91 24.14 -17.57
CA LEU A 502 11.53 23.18 -18.50
C LEU A 502 12.69 22.41 -17.84
N GLU A 503 13.46 23.07 -16.98
CA GLU A 503 14.55 22.43 -16.25
C GLU A 503 14.01 21.35 -15.30
N GLN A 504 12.99 21.67 -14.52
CA GLN A 504 12.36 20.72 -13.59
C GLN A 504 11.63 19.60 -14.31
N GLN A 505 10.96 19.89 -15.45
CA GLN A 505 10.37 18.85 -16.30
C GLN A 505 11.45 17.88 -16.78
N THR A 506 12.58 18.42 -17.22
CA THR A 506 13.72 17.63 -17.75
C THR A 506 14.29 16.71 -16.66
N GLU A 507 14.58 17.26 -15.48
CA GLU A 507 15.14 16.51 -14.38
C GLU A 507 14.19 15.37 -13.95
N TYR A 508 12.92 15.66 -13.78
CA TYR A 508 11.91 14.68 -13.37
C TYR A 508 11.68 13.59 -14.43
N ALA A 509 11.34 13.98 -15.66
CA ALA A 509 10.98 13.02 -16.70
C ALA A 509 12.15 12.11 -17.12
N VAL A 510 13.35 12.64 -17.17
CA VAL A 510 14.53 11.83 -17.51
C VAL A 510 14.96 10.96 -16.34
N GLU A 511 14.77 11.40 -15.08
CA GLU A 511 14.95 10.55 -13.90
C GLU A 511 14.05 9.30 -14.00
N ASP A 512 12.76 9.47 -14.33
CA ASP A 512 11.81 8.37 -14.47
C ASP A 512 12.23 7.39 -15.58
N ALA A 513 12.69 7.88 -16.72
CA ALA A 513 13.19 7.04 -17.81
C ALA A 513 14.51 6.31 -17.43
N ASP A 514 15.43 6.97 -16.73
CA ASP A 514 16.71 6.38 -16.30
C ASP A 514 16.48 5.30 -15.22
N ILE A 515 15.65 5.59 -14.23
CA ILE A 515 15.26 4.62 -13.20
C ILE A 515 14.60 3.39 -13.85
N THR A 516 13.69 3.60 -14.77
CA THR A 516 13.00 2.51 -15.49
C THR A 516 13.96 1.66 -16.30
N LEU A 517 14.97 2.27 -16.95
CA LEU A 517 16.04 1.55 -17.63
C LEU A 517 16.84 0.67 -16.66
N GLN A 518 17.23 1.19 -15.51
CA GLN A 518 17.96 0.44 -14.50
C GLN A 518 17.13 -0.70 -13.88
N LEU A 519 15.83 -0.47 -13.66
CA LEU A 519 14.90 -1.51 -13.20
C LEU A 519 14.73 -2.64 -14.22
N LYS A 520 14.74 -2.32 -15.52
CA LYS A 520 14.69 -3.33 -16.59
C LYS A 520 15.87 -4.29 -16.53
N GLU A 521 17.09 -3.77 -16.35
CA GLU A 521 18.28 -4.60 -16.23
C GLU A 521 18.17 -5.56 -15.04
N TYR A 522 17.76 -5.04 -13.87
CA TYR A 522 17.56 -5.84 -12.67
C TYR A 522 16.46 -6.90 -12.85
N PHE A 523 15.30 -6.53 -13.36
CA PHE A 523 14.16 -7.44 -13.47
C PHE A 523 14.33 -8.50 -14.55
N HIS A 524 15.07 -8.22 -15.61
CA HIS A 524 15.36 -9.20 -16.64
C HIS A 524 16.18 -10.38 -16.07
N GLU A 525 17.15 -10.10 -15.21
CA GLU A 525 17.95 -11.11 -14.51
C GLU A 525 17.11 -11.89 -13.50
N GLU A 526 16.32 -11.19 -12.68
CA GLU A 526 15.45 -11.82 -11.68
C GLU A 526 14.35 -12.71 -12.32
N MET A 527 13.75 -12.31 -13.43
CA MET A 527 12.77 -13.16 -14.15
C MET A 527 13.40 -14.44 -14.72
N SER A 528 14.63 -14.36 -15.17
CA SER A 528 15.38 -15.54 -15.64
C SER A 528 15.61 -16.53 -14.49
N THR A 529 15.98 -16.02 -13.32
CA THR A 529 16.17 -16.80 -12.09
C THR A 529 14.86 -17.41 -11.59
N ALA A 530 13.77 -16.63 -11.59
CA ALA A 530 12.44 -17.05 -11.15
C ALA A 530 11.69 -17.92 -12.18
N LYS A 531 12.29 -18.18 -13.36
CA LYS A 531 11.68 -18.93 -14.47
C LYS A 531 10.34 -18.35 -14.96
N THR A 532 10.14 -17.05 -14.82
CA THR A 532 8.93 -16.33 -15.27
C THR A 532 9.12 -15.62 -16.60
N LEU A 533 10.34 -15.60 -17.14
CA LEU A 533 10.67 -14.91 -18.38
C LEU A 533 9.86 -15.40 -19.60
N GLU A 534 9.61 -16.70 -19.68
CA GLU A 534 8.82 -17.27 -20.78
C GLU A 534 7.34 -16.81 -20.71
N LEU A 535 6.75 -16.79 -19.50
CA LEU A 535 5.40 -16.28 -19.27
C LEU A 535 5.32 -14.80 -19.62
N TYR A 536 6.32 -14.03 -19.21
CA TYR A 536 6.43 -12.61 -19.55
C TYR A 536 6.41 -12.40 -21.07
N GLN A 537 7.32 -13.06 -21.80
CA GLN A 537 7.50 -12.85 -23.23
C GLN A 537 6.36 -13.39 -24.10
N LYS A 538 5.75 -14.53 -23.71
CA LYS A 538 4.73 -15.20 -24.53
C LYS A 538 3.29 -14.80 -24.21
N VAL A 539 3.03 -14.34 -23.00
CA VAL A 539 1.67 -14.05 -22.55
C VAL A 539 1.51 -12.60 -22.10
N GLU A 540 2.20 -12.18 -21.03
CA GLU A 540 1.89 -10.93 -20.37
C GLU A 540 2.31 -9.70 -21.19
N LEU A 541 3.48 -9.73 -21.81
CA LEU A 541 3.94 -8.60 -22.62
C LEU A 541 3.15 -8.42 -23.93
N PRO A 542 2.83 -9.47 -24.72
CA PRO A 542 1.94 -9.33 -25.87
C PRO A 542 0.55 -8.83 -25.48
N LEU A 543 0.05 -9.22 -24.29
CA LEU A 543 -1.26 -8.78 -23.79
C LEU A 543 -1.32 -7.25 -23.58
N VAL A 544 -0.21 -6.58 -23.26
CA VAL A 544 -0.15 -5.10 -23.16
C VAL A 544 -0.67 -4.45 -24.42
N SER A 545 -0.19 -4.88 -25.59
CA SER A 545 -0.62 -4.33 -26.89
C SER A 545 -2.08 -4.67 -27.20
N VAL A 546 -2.54 -5.87 -26.85
CA VAL A 546 -3.94 -6.29 -27.04
C VAL A 546 -4.87 -5.43 -26.18
N LEU A 547 -4.56 -5.27 -24.89
CA LEU A 547 -5.35 -4.44 -23.99
C LEU A 547 -5.33 -2.96 -24.40
N THR A 548 -4.19 -2.45 -24.84
CA THR A 548 -4.10 -1.09 -25.42
C THR A 548 -5.11 -0.93 -26.57
N ASN A 549 -5.18 -1.89 -27.49
CA ASN A 549 -6.14 -1.86 -28.60
C ASN A 549 -7.58 -1.88 -28.10
N MET A 550 -7.92 -2.78 -27.19
CA MET A 550 -9.25 -2.90 -26.61
C MET A 550 -9.69 -1.62 -25.89
N GLU A 551 -8.80 -1.05 -25.08
CA GLU A 551 -9.08 0.17 -24.32
C GLU A 551 -9.24 1.40 -25.23
N CYS A 552 -8.45 1.52 -26.30
CA CYS A 552 -8.61 2.59 -27.28
C CYS A 552 -9.87 2.41 -28.12
N GLU A 553 -10.25 1.18 -28.48
CA GLU A 553 -11.47 0.89 -29.23
C GLU A 553 -12.73 1.23 -28.42
N GLY A 554 -12.78 0.80 -27.15
CA GLY A 554 -13.95 0.98 -26.31
C GLY A 554 -15.16 0.15 -26.77
N ILE A 555 -16.32 0.40 -26.14
CA ILE A 555 -17.57 -0.33 -26.41
C ILE A 555 -18.74 0.64 -26.59
N ASN A 556 -19.61 0.38 -27.56
CA ASN A 556 -20.83 1.15 -27.76
C ASN A 556 -21.92 0.78 -26.76
N LEU A 557 -22.74 1.77 -26.39
CA LEU A 557 -23.92 1.60 -25.56
C LEU A 557 -25.18 2.09 -26.30
N ASP A 558 -26.25 1.31 -26.22
CA ASP A 558 -27.60 1.76 -26.54
C ASP A 558 -28.16 2.59 -25.37
N VAL A 559 -27.94 3.89 -25.43
CA VAL A 559 -28.40 4.84 -24.42
C VAL A 559 -29.93 4.90 -24.36
N SER A 560 -30.61 4.71 -25.48
CA SER A 560 -32.08 4.73 -25.54
C SER A 560 -32.67 3.55 -24.80
N PHE A 561 -32.08 2.38 -24.99
CA PHE A 561 -32.44 1.17 -24.23
C PHE A 561 -32.21 1.34 -22.73
N LEU A 562 -31.05 1.89 -22.33
CA LEU A 562 -30.74 2.15 -20.91
C LEU A 562 -31.73 3.12 -20.28
N LYS A 563 -32.12 4.21 -20.98
CA LYS A 563 -33.15 5.14 -20.49
C LYS A 563 -34.51 4.45 -20.29
N SER A 564 -34.93 3.60 -21.23
CA SER A 564 -36.16 2.84 -21.10
C SER A 564 -36.10 1.84 -19.94
N LEU A 565 -34.96 1.18 -19.75
CA LEU A 565 -34.73 0.28 -18.65
C LEU A 565 -34.73 1.02 -17.30
N SER A 566 -34.16 2.22 -17.21
CA SER A 566 -34.18 3.08 -16.02
C SER A 566 -35.60 3.38 -15.58
N VAL A 567 -36.53 3.74 -16.50
CA VAL A 567 -37.93 3.98 -16.18
C VAL A 567 -38.57 2.72 -15.60
N THR A 568 -38.39 1.56 -16.23
CA THR A 568 -38.92 0.30 -15.75
C THR A 568 -38.41 -0.07 -14.37
N LEU A 569 -37.11 0.12 -14.12
CA LEU A 569 -36.52 -0.14 -12.80
C LEU A 569 -37.07 0.80 -11.73
N ALA A 570 -37.26 2.08 -12.07
CA ALA A 570 -37.82 3.07 -11.15
C ALA A 570 -39.24 2.69 -10.72
N GLU A 571 -40.08 2.21 -11.67
CA GLU A 571 -41.42 1.71 -11.36
C GLU A 571 -41.39 0.49 -10.43
N ASP A 572 -40.52 -0.48 -10.69
CA ASP A 572 -40.37 -1.67 -9.85
C ASP A 572 -39.86 -1.31 -8.45
N ILE A 573 -38.89 -0.39 -8.35
CA ILE A 573 -38.36 0.14 -7.08
C ILE A 573 -39.51 0.81 -6.28
N GLN A 574 -40.34 1.65 -6.90
CA GLN A 574 -41.46 2.31 -6.23
C GLN A 574 -42.50 1.31 -5.71
N LYS A 575 -42.77 0.24 -6.47
CA LYS A 575 -43.68 -0.83 -6.00
C LYS A 575 -43.13 -1.53 -4.76
N LEU A 576 -41.83 -1.86 -4.75
CA LEU A 576 -41.18 -2.47 -3.59
C LEU A 576 -41.16 -1.53 -2.38
N GLU A 577 -40.86 -0.24 -2.59
CA GLU A 577 -40.90 0.77 -1.53
C GLU A 577 -42.29 0.86 -0.89
N ALA A 578 -43.34 0.92 -1.70
CA ALA A 578 -44.71 0.96 -1.21
C ALA A 578 -45.05 -0.27 -0.37
N ALA A 579 -44.71 -1.48 -0.85
CA ALA A 579 -44.95 -2.73 -0.13
C ALA A 579 -44.15 -2.78 1.20
N ILE A 580 -42.90 -2.36 1.19
CA ILE A 580 -42.07 -2.33 2.39
C ILE A 580 -42.62 -1.32 3.42
N PHE A 581 -43.06 -0.14 2.98
CA PHE A 581 -43.62 0.88 3.87
C PHE A 581 -45.00 0.47 4.43
N GLU A 582 -45.81 -0.24 3.66
CA GLU A 582 -47.05 -0.81 4.13
C GLU A 582 -46.83 -1.80 5.27
N VAL A 583 -45.89 -2.74 5.12
CA VAL A 583 -45.52 -3.71 6.17
C VAL A 583 -44.87 -3.02 7.37
N ALA A 584 -44.02 -2.02 7.13
CA ALA A 584 -43.34 -1.24 8.18
C ALA A 584 -44.35 -0.34 8.94
N GLY A 585 -45.48 0.06 8.33
CA GLY A 585 -46.45 0.97 8.90
C GLY A 585 -46.00 2.43 8.97
N GLU A 586 -44.92 2.80 8.29
CA GLU A 586 -44.40 4.16 8.16
C GLU A 586 -43.41 4.30 7.03
N ASN A 587 -43.21 5.53 6.54
CA ASN A 587 -42.20 5.84 5.56
C ASN A 587 -40.87 6.16 6.28
N PHE A 588 -39.76 5.63 5.76
CA PHE A 588 -38.42 5.87 6.27
C PHE A 588 -37.40 5.77 5.14
N ASN A 589 -36.15 6.20 5.39
CA ASN A 589 -35.09 6.09 4.38
C ASN A 589 -34.55 4.65 4.33
N LEU A 590 -35.00 3.88 3.34
CA LEU A 590 -34.51 2.50 3.06
C LEU A 590 -33.04 2.39 2.78
N ALA A 591 -32.42 3.45 2.22
CA ALA A 591 -30.98 3.52 1.99
C ALA A 591 -30.17 3.76 3.28
N SER A 592 -30.81 4.10 4.40
CA SER A 592 -30.16 4.31 5.68
C SER A 592 -30.11 3.01 6.49
N PRO A 593 -28.93 2.39 6.66
CA PRO A 593 -28.80 1.17 7.49
C PRO A 593 -29.28 1.37 8.92
N LYS A 594 -29.14 2.60 9.46
CA LYS A 594 -29.59 2.95 10.81
C LYS A 594 -31.09 2.92 10.93
N GLN A 595 -31.83 3.61 10.02
CA GLN A 595 -33.28 3.65 10.06
C GLN A 595 -33.87 2.27 9.77
N LEU A 596 -33.36 1.59 8.75
CA LEU A 596 -33.78 0.24 8.43
C LEU A 596 -33.60 -0.72 9.61
N GLY A 597 -32.43 -0.65 10.30
CA GLY A 597 -32.17 -1.48 11.48
C GLY A 597 -33.20 -1.25 12.61
N LEU A 598 -33.59 0.01 12.87
CA LEU A 598 -34.61 0.34 13.87
C LEU A 598 -36.00 -0.20 13.48
N ILE A 599 -36.38 -0.12 12.21
CA ILE A 599 -37.64 -0.67 11.73
C ILE A 599 -37.63 -2.20 11.88
N LEU A 600 -36.62 -2.90 11.41
CA LEU A 600 -36.61 -4.36 11.41
C LEU A 600 -36.51 -4.97 12.82
N PHE A 601 -35.71 -4.38 13.69
CA PHE A 601 -35.33 -5.01 14.96
C PHE A 601 -35.98 -4.38 16.20
N ASP A 602 -36.31 -3.09 16.19
CA ASP A 602 -37.00 -2.44 17.32
C ASP A 602 -38.51 -2.41 17.11
N LYS A 603 -38.98 -2.03 15.90
CA LYS A 603 -40.41 -1.91 15.62
C LYS A 603 -41.07 -3.26 15.26
N LEU A 604 -40.55 -3.93 14.24
CA LEU A 604 -41.07 -5.22 13.76
C LEU A 604 -40.61 -6.42 14.59
N LYS A 605 -39.51 -6.25 15.35
CA LYS A 605 -38.92 -7.26 16.24
C LYS A 605 -38.74 -8.62 15.58
N LEU A 606 -38.20 -8.60 14.35
CA LEU A 606 -38.02 -9.82 13.54
C LEU A 606 -37.07 -10.85 14.18
N VAL A 607 -36.21 -10.43 15.10
CA VAL A 607 -35.22 -11.28 15.80
C VAL A 607 -35.08 -10.81 17.23
N ASP A 608 -35.02 -11.75 18.19
CA ASP A 608 -34.83 -11.44 19.62
C ASP A 608 -33.46 -10.84 19.95
N LYS A 609 -32.42 -11.32 19.27
CA LYS A 609 -31.03 -10.86 19.47
C LYS A 609 -30.39 -10.50 18.13
N PRO A 610 -30.70 -9.31 17.58
CA PRO A 610 -30.16 -8.90 16.30
C PRO A 610 -28.66 -8.61 16.38
N LYS A 611 -27.91 -8.99 15.33
CA LYS A 611 -26.47 -8.71 15.19
C LYS A 611 -26.24 -7.20 15.11
N LYS A 612 -25.30 -6.68 15.89
CA LYS A 612 -24.89 -5.26 15.86
C LYS A 612 -23.51 -5.09 15.21
N THR A 613 -23.31 -3.93 14.62
CA THR A 613 -22.00 -3.49 14.11
C THR A 613 -21.09 -3.05 15.26
N LYS A 614 -19.79 -2.85 14.98
CA LYS A 614 -18.82 -2.32 15.95
C LYS A 614 -19.23 -0.98 16.57
N THR A 615 -20.05 -0.20 15.88
CA THR A 615 -20.57 1.09 16.36
C THR A 615 -21.87 0.97 17.14
N GLY A 616 -22.29 -0.25 17.48
CA GLY A 616 -23.52 -0.52 18.23
C GLY A 616 -24.83 -0.42 17.41
N GLN A 617 -24.75 -0.12 16.11
CA GLN A 617 -25.92 -0.11 15.23
C GLN A 617 -26.31 -1.53 14.82
N TYR A 618 -27.56 -1.77 14.51
CA TYR A 618 -28.01 -3.04 13.95
C TYR A 618 -27.35 -3.29 12.59
N SER A 619 -26.85 -4.52 12.39
CA SER A 619 -26.30 -4.93 11.12
C SER A 619 -27.42 -5.23 10.12
N THR A 620 -27.43 -4.50 9.02
CA THR A 620 -28.32 -4.77 7.87
C THR A 620 -27.51 -5.22 6.66
N ALA A 621 -26.36 -5.86 6.89
CA ALA A 621 -25.51 -6.40 5.84
C ALA A 621 -26.23 -7.54 5.08
N GLU A 622 -25.83 -7.76 3.83
CA GLU A 622 -26.52 -8.69 2.93
C GLU A 622 -26.53 -10.13 3.47
N ASP A 623 -25.43 -10.58 4.10
CA ASP A 623 -25.31 -11.90 4.72
C ASP A 623 -26.34 -12.08 5.86
N VAL A 624 -26.51 -11.04 6.69
CA VAL A 624 -27.49 -11.05 7.80
C VAL A 624 -28.92 -11.06 7.26
N LEU A 625 -29.24 -10.19 6.30
CA LEU A 625 -30.57 -10.10 5.74
C LEU A 625 -30.93 -11.36 4.92
N SER A 626 -30.02 -11.90 4.13
CA SER A 626 -30.25 -13.12 3.34
C SER A 626 -30.57 -14.33 4.21
N TYR A 627 -30.01 -14.41 5.42
CA TYR A 627 -30.40 -15.45 6.39
C TYR A 627 -31.85 -15.28 6.87
N LEU A 628 -32.26 -14.04 7.14
CA LEU A 628 -33.62 -13.71 7.64
C LEU A 628 -34.70 -13.73 6.56
N ALA A 629 -34.32 -13.60 5.29
CA ALA A 629 -35.25 -13.59 4.16
C ALA A 629 -36.09 -14.88 4.06
N LYS A 630 -35.59 -16.01 4.61
CA LYS A 630 -36.30 -17.29 4.61
C LYS A 630 -37.60 -17.26 5.40
N ASP A 631 -37.62 -16.48 6.49
CA ASP A 631 -38.70 -16.45 7.44
C ASP A 631 -39.55 -15.16 7.37
N HIS A 632 -39.01 -14.12 6.70
CA HIS A 632 -39.60 -12.78 6.66
C HIS A 632 -39.68 -12.20 5.25
N PRO A 633 -40.87 -12.19 4.59
CA PRO A 633 -41.03 -11.68 3.22
C PRO A 633 -40.54 -10.24 3.01
N ILE A 634 -40.76 -9.34 3.97
CA ILE A 634 -40.27 -7.95 3.91
C ILE A 634 -38.74 -7.87 3.69
N ILE A 635 -37.99 -8.84 4.21
CA ILE A 635 -36.53 -8.88 4.03
C ILE A 635 -36.18 -9.22 2.57
N SER A 636 -36.94 -10.11 1.92
CA SER A 636 -36.77 -10.38 0.50
C SER A 636 -37.02 -9.12 -0.34
N ASP A 637 -38.12 -8.41 -0.05
CA ASP A 637 -38.44 -7.14 -0.75
C ASP A 637 -37.35 -6.09 -0.56
N ILE A 638 -36.75 -6.00 0.64
CA ILE A 638 -35.65 -5.09 0.92
C ILE A 638 -34.37 -5.49 0.14
N LEU A 639 -34.06 -6.77 0.04
CA LEU A 639 -32.91 -7.26 -0.75
C LEU A 639 -33.13 -7.01 -2.24
N ASP A 640 -34.30 -7.24 -2.74
CA ASP A 640 -34.68 -6.97 -4.13
C ASP A 640 -34.62 -5.46 -4.42
N TRP A 641 -35.19 -4.64 -3.55
CA TRP A 641 -35.10 -3.19 -3.64
C TRP A 641 -33.64 -2.71 -3.70
N ARG A 642 -32.76 -3.20 -2.81
CA ARG A 642 -31.33 -2.88 -2.82
C ARG A 642 -30.65 -3.29 -4.12
N SER A 643 -30.99 -4.47 -4.61
CA SER A 643 -30.46 -5.01 -5.86
C SER A 643 -30.84 -4.13 -7.06
N LEU A 644 -32.12 -3.73 -7.16
CA LEU A 644 -32.61 -2.85 -8.24
C LEU A 644 -32.03 -1.44 -8.12
N GLN A 645 -31.97 -0.87 -6.92
CA GLN A 645 -31.33 0.45 -6.70
C GLN A 645 -29.86 0.46 -7.11
N LYS A 646 -29.11 -0.59 -6.73
CA LYS A 646 -27.71 -0.72 -7.13
C LYS A 646 -27.58 -0.86 -8.65
N LEU A 647 -28.47 -1.66 -9.26
CA LEU A 647 -28.47 -1.87 -10.70
C LEU A 647 -28.73 -0.56 -11.44
N GLN A 648 -29.75 0.19 -11.02
CA GLN A 648 -30.12 1.47 -11.60
C GLN A 648 -28.99 2.49 -11.45
N ASN A 649 -28.54 2.75 -10.20
CA ASN A 649 -27.60 3.82 -9.93
C ASN A 649 -26.18 3.53 -10.44
N THR A 650 -25.73 2.26 -10.34
CA THR A 650 -24.34 1.91 -10.65
C THR A 650 -24.11 1.62 -12.14
N TYR A 651 -25.12 1.11 -12.83
CA TYR A 651 -24.96 0.67 -14.22
C TYR A 651 -25.90 1.43 -15.18
N VAL A 652 -27.19 1.44 -14.93
CA VAL A 652 -28.14 1.95 -15.94
C VAL A 652 -28.04 3.46 -16.10
N ASP A 653 -27.99 4.21 -15.01
CA ASP A 653 -27.90 5.67 -15.02
C ASP A 653 -26.46 6.19 -15.08
N ALA A 654 -25.49 5.41 -14.58
CA ALA A 654 -24.09 5.82 -14.57
C ALA A 654 -23.36 5.60 -15.90
N LEU A 655 -23.57 4.44 -16.55
CA LEU A 655 -22.84 4.09 -17.78
C LEU A 655 -22.98 5.12 -18.93
N PRO A 656 -24.15 5.73 -19.17
CA PRO A 656 -24.25 6.79 -20.20
C PRO A 656 -23.32 7.99 -19.93
N ASN A 657 -23.01 8.28 -18.67
CA ASN A 657 -22.12 9.38 -18.28
C ASN A 657 -20.64 9.07 -18.48
N GLU A 658 -20.29 7.79 -18.66
CA GLU A 658 -18.95 7.31 -18.93
C GLU A 658 -18.61 7.31 -20.45
N ILE A 659 -19.56 7.72 -21.30
CA ILE A 659 -19.33 7.79 -22.74
C ILE A 659 -18.38 8.94 -23.04
N ASN A 660 -17.24 8.61 -23.63
CA ASN A 660 -16.27 9.60 -24.07
C ASN A 660 -16.85 10.42 -25.24
N PRO A 661 -16.91 11.75 -25.15
CA PRO A 661 -17.56 12.59 -26.18
C PRO A 661 -16.83 12.59 -27.54
N LYS A 662 -15.53 12.27 -27.56
CA LYS A 662 -14.75 12.19 -28.81
C LYS A 662 -15.02 10.92 -29.60
N THR A 663 -15.21 9.80 -28.90
CA THR A 663 -15.37 8.48 -29.54
C THR A 663 -16.81 8.00 -29.58
N GLY A 664 -17.69 8.55 -28.74
CA GLY A 664 -19.06 8.07 -28.54
C GLY A 664 -19.14 6.72 -27.82
N ARG A 665 -18.07 6.27 -27.16
CA ARG A 665 -17.95 4.95 -26.56
C ARG A 665 -17.51 5.00 -25.11
N VAL A 666 -17.72 3.91 -24.40
CA VAL A 666 -17.18 3.71 -23.04
C VAL A 666 -15.84 3.00 -23.15
N HIS A 667 -14.85 3.54 -22.45
CA HIS A 667 -13.49 3.02 -22.38
C HIS A 667 -13.16 2.64 -20.94
N THR A 668 -12.96 1.35 -20.70
CA THR A 668 -12.47 0.86 -19.42
C THR A 668 -10.95 0.75 -19.42
N ILE A 669 -10.35 0.57 -18.25
CA ILE A 669 -8.93 0.26 -18.08
C ILE A 669 -8.80 -1.15 -17.53
N TYR A 670 -8.06 -2.02 -18.22
CA TYR A 670 -7.75 -3.38 -17.77
C TYR A 670 -6.37 -3.43 -17.12
N ASN A 671 -6.30 -3.78 -15.84
CA ASN A 671 -5.03 -3.90 -15.13
C ASN A 671 -4.58 -5.35 -15.04
N GLN A 672 -3.34 -5.62 -15.45
CA GLN A 672 -2.68 -6.92 -15.37
C GLN A 672 -2.03 -7.14 -13.99
N ALA A 673 -1.44 -6.10 -13.41
CA ALA A 673 -0.59 -6.16 -12.22
C ALA A 673 -1.36 -5.92 -10.90
N VAL A 674 -2.59 -6.42 -10.76
CA VAL A 674 -3.41 -6.24 -9.55
C VAL A 674 -3.71 -7.55 -8.85
N ALA A 675 -4.11 -8.58 -9.59
CA ALA A 675 -4.48 -9.86 -9.02
C ALA A 675 -3.33 -10.86 -9.17
N ALA A 676 -2.78 -11.36 -8.06
CA ALA A 676 -1.70 -12.34 -8.06
C ALA A 676 -2.03 -13.67 -8.80
N THR A 677 -3.29 -13.85 -9.19
CA THR A 677 -3.79 -15.04 -9.91
C THR A 677 -3.70 -14.93 -11.43
N GLY A 678 -3.17 -13.85 -12.00
CA GLY A 678 -3.18 -13.60 -13.45
C GLY A 678 -4.53 -13.11 -14.00
N ARG A 679 -5.53 -12.85 -13.15
CA ARG A 679 -6.80 -12.25 -13.58
C ARG A 679 -6.62 -10.78 -13.86
N LEU A 680 -7.27 -10.28 -14.91
CA LEU A 680 -7.40 -8.85 -15.15
C LEU A 680 -8.39 -8.24 -14.16
N SER A 681 -8.20 -6.98 -13.79
CA SER A 681 -9.22 -6.15 -13.16
C SER A 681 -9.62 -5.02 -14.10
N SER A 682 -10.89 -4.58 -14.03
CA SER A 682 -11.44 -3.51 -14.85
C SER A 682 -11.87 -2.34 -13.96
N ASN A 683 -11.50 -1.11 -14.35
CA ASN A 683 -11.89 0.12 -13.64
C ASN A 683 -12.06 1.30 -14.60
N ASN A 684 -12.75 2.32 -14.12
CA ASN A 684 -13.05 3.57 -14.83
C ASN A 684 -13.69 3.40 -16.22
N PRO A 685 -14.88 2.76 -16.30
CA PRO A 685 -15.70 2.07 -15.31
C PRO A 685 -15.35 0.58 -15.16
N ASN A 686 -15.76 -0.04 -14.03
CA ASN A 686 -15.62 -1.49 -13.87
C ASN A 686 -16.68 -2.25 -14.65
N LEU A 687 -16.33 -2.80 -15.80
CA LEU A 687 -17.22 -3.58 -16.67
C LEU A 687 -17.25 -5.09 -16.35
N GLN A 688 -16.39 -5.59 -15.45
CA GLN A 688 -16.38 -7.01 -15.06
C GLN A 688 -17.48 -7.35 -14.05
N ASN A 689 -18.00 -6.35 -13.33
CA ASN A 689 -19.01 -6.55 -12.28
C ASN A 689 -20.45 -6.35 -12.77
N ILE A 690 -20.69 -6.27 -14.07
CA ILE A 690 -22.05 -6.16 -14.62
C ILE A 690 -22.83 -7.43 -14.26
N PRO A 691 -23.98 -7.32 -13.56
CA PRO A 691 -24.73 -8.47 -13.07
C PRO A 691 -25.17 -9.42 -14.20
N ILE A 692 -25.09 -10.73 -13.93
CA ILE A 692 -25.51 -11.79 -14.88
C ILE A 692 -26.46 -12.80 -14.26
N ARG A 693 -26.55 -12.87 -12.92
CA ARG A 693 -27.32 -13.92 -12.22
C ARG A 693 -28.81 -13.63 -12.18
N THR A 694 -29.21 -12.38 -12.18
CA THR A 694 -30.63 -11.98 -12.13
C THR A 694 -31.12 -11.59 -13.52
N GLU A 695 -32.39 -11.82 -13.80
CA GLU A 695 -33.00 -11.45 -15.08
C GLU A 695 -32.85 -9.95 -15.38
N ARG A 696 -33.05 -9.09 -14.39
CA ARG A 696 -32.88 -7.63 -14.51
C ARG A 696 -31.43 -7.27 -14.77
N GLY A 697 -30.48 -7.96 -14.12
CA GLY A 697 -29.03 -7.76 -14.37
C GLY A 697 -28.63 -8.14 -15.80
N GLN A 698 -29.21 -9.22 -16.33
CA GLN A 698 -28.95 -9.64 -17.71
C GLN A 698 -29.44 -8.62 -18.75
N GLN A 699 -30.52 -7.86 -18.44
CA GLN A 699 -31.02 -6.83 -19.31
C GLN A 699 -30.01 -5.71 -19.53
N VAL A 700 -29.21 -5.32 -18.52
CA VAL A 700 -28.17 -4.30 -18.68
C VAL A 700 -27.16 -4.68 -19.76
N ARG A 701 -26.86 -5.99 -19.89
CA ARG A 701 -25.90 -6.48 -20.90
C ARG A 701 -26.38 -6.27 -22.34
N LYS A 702 -27.70 -6.21 -22.56
CA LYS A 702 -28.27 -5.93 -23.88
C LYS A 702 -27.98 -4.52 -24.39
N ALA A 703 -27.65 -3.60 -23.48
CA ALA A 703 -27.24 -2.25 -23.83
C ALA A 703 -25.86 -2.17 -24.49
N PHE A 704 -25.03 -3.19 -24.31
CA PHE A 704 -23.74 -3.25 -24.98
C PHE A 704 -23.93 -3.78 -26.39
N ILE A 705 -23.62 -2.93 -27.35
CA ILE A 705 -23.84 -3.20 -28.78
C ILE A 705 -22.53 -3.18 -29.56
N PRO A 706 -22.45 -3.88 -30.70
CA PRO A 706 -21.26 -3.85 -31.56
C PRO A 706 -20.99 -2.46 -32.09
N ARG A 707 -19.80 -2.29 -32.66
CA ARG A 707 -19.32 -1.05 -33.26
C ARG A 707 -20.24 -0.56 -34.39
N ASP A 708 -20.61 -1.46 -35.25
CA ASP A 708 -21.48 -1.26 -36.39
C ASP A 708 -22.07 -2.61 -36.86
N GLU A 709 -22.85 -2.60 -37.91
CA GLU A 709 -23.51 -3.79 -38.47
C GLU A 709 -22.57 -4.87 -39.03
N ASN A 710 -21.29 -4.53 -39.25
CA ASN A 710 -20.27 -5.45 -39.75
C ASN A 710 -19.50 -6.13 -38.63
N HIS A 711 -19.75 -5.77 -37.37
CA HIS A 711 -19.07 -6.30 -36.22
C HIS A 711 -20.04 -7.06 -35.32
N VAL A 712 -19.51 -8.01 -34.57
CA VAL A 712 -20.23 -8.74 -33.52
C VAL A 712 -19.57 -8.48 -32.16
N LEU A 713 -20.38 -8.36 -31.12
CA LEU A 713 -19.91 -8.29 -29.74
C LEU A 713 -19.78 -9.70 -29.20
N MET A 714 -18.57 -10.07 -28.77
CA MET A 714 -18.32 -11.31 -28.04
C MET A 714 -18.09 -11.00 -26.57
N ALA A 715 -18.83 -11.67 -25.68
CA ALA A 715 -18.74 -11.52 -24.24
C ALA A 715 -18.50 -12.88 -23.56
#